data_2f055a0e0c176a8bbb9780ae9827ffda
#
_entry.id   2f055a0e0c176a8bbb9780ae9827ffda
#
_cell.length_a   1.000
_cell.length_b   1.000
_cell.length_c   1.000
_cell.angle_alpha   90.00
_cell.angle_beta   90.00
_cell.angle_gamma   90.00
#
_symmetry.space_group_name_H-M   'P 1'
#
loop_
_entity.id
_entity.type
_entity.pdbx_description
1 polymer ?
#
loop_
_entity_poly.entity_id
_entity_poly.type
_entity_poly.pdbx_seq_one_letter_code
_entity_poly.pdbx_strand_id
1 'polypeptide(L)'
;MTDVSTLDAAWASEALPLDGCGYQEVEDQAQLLTMRYQGKGHYISMAFPYYLHCIECKLKKPADLGRLVLLLEKLQPAGENDVGLDGAMVFTSDDGATFTPATAEATTLFYKEENNVFTRVTFSGHFRGQYFRVYVPRSSKDYVYGFKHGLLHPASGKYSIFAFSNTLLKLQNVSLPLRTNGEFPVLFTLNKGGNIEGSAELCLANESSRLLWSAPLSELRDGQPETINVSLPSDITPGILTLKLLVKAQNLHYPIARTLLLRYNPLDTVLHAQTKADWQQRTLSNVDYKMDFAVAEKAGAQLEFRAPANGDFALYATFVGKGSFSITAPNFQKNTSLTLWHPADIGEDVAGENFIGILSLQRGDPIIFTADAAHCTLGEVILSPASAADVALYRSEPVHQPAIIVHSDGFSEFFFSEVTVDSLKQRIDKYAQSHVFAYDWCVGTSAVNYPSKVATIFGHQDPKDVAFWCEGDKLATQRLDKLLDAGIDPIRLQRDYCKLKGVRFSLTVRANAFYPPHNNNLNAQFFLDHPEFRMKGVDGRFHLKPSYAYPEVRQFYLAMIKEMVAYQPDAIVIEFLRHPPFFGYDPPIIDEYVKRHGSCTAKNYMDERWGDIICQIMLEYLKDVRAVIEAANPDMDLEINFDCDDYKKHGLDLPAILAAGLVDMISPGIYMTGEKKYFPLQPFVEMAAKSPRKVKIFPRIEATIQGQDPTPDEEKGLIKVKRRNVSDNMFKKLFIDFHAEGGDGLRPFNGGGPACASAISNRSTLKVFELFEMPLLDVRCKVK
;
A
#
# COMPACT_ATOMS: atom_id res chain seq x y z
N MET A 1 0.22 13.28 16.65
CA MET A 1 -0.97 12.69 17.29
C MET A 1 -1.71 11.94 16.22
N THR A 2 -1.72 10.63 16.26
CA THR A 2 -2.54 9.85 15.33
C THR A 2 -3.97 10.05 15.79
N ASP A 3 -4.78 10.62 14.92
CA ASP A 3 -6.19 10.80 15.18
C ASP A 3 -6.86 9.42 15.23
N VAL A 4 -7.28 9.01 16.41
CA VAL A 4 -7.94 7.72 16.62
C VAL A 4 -9.29 7.67 15.88
N SER A 5 -9.81 8.84 15.49
CA SER A 5 -11.07 8.97 14.73
C SER A 5 -11.00 8.43 13.30
N THR A 6 -9.82 8.09 12.81
CA THR A 6 -9.63 7.56 11.44
C THR A 6 -9.49 6.04 11.37
N LEU A 7 -9.63 5.32 12.48
CA LEU A 7 -9.78 3.87 12.41
C LEU A 7 -11.10 3.57 11.71
N ASP A 8 -10.98 2.99 10.54
CA ASP A 8 -12.15 2.58 9.78
C ASP A 8 -12.98 1.62 10.65
N ALA A 9 -14.26 1.95 10.87
CA ALA A 9 -15.16 1.08 11.62
C ALA A 9 -15.23 -0.34 10.99
N ALA A 10 -15.05 -0.44 9.69
CA ALA A 10 -14.88 -1.69 8.97
C ALA A 10 -13.64 -2.46 9.47
N TRP A 11 -12.53 -1.78 9.72
CA TRP A 11 -11.32 -2.41 10.22
C TRP A 11 -11.50 -3.00 11.62
N ALA A 12 -12.19 -2.27 12.49
CA ALA A 12 -12.53 -2.76 13.83
C ALA A 12 -13.51 -3.95 13.81
N SER A 13 -14.40 -4.04 12.82
CA SER A 13 -15.42 -5.10 12.75
C SER A 13 -15.01 -6.31 11.93
N GLU A 14 -14.16 -6.14 10.91
CA GLU A 14 -13.81 -7.18 9.94
C GLU A 14 -12.43 -7.77 10.20
N ALA A 15 -11.48 -6.96 10.66
CA ALA A 15 -10.11 -7.36 10.84
C ALA A 15 -9.84 -8.13 12.14
N LEU A 16 -10.72 -8.02 13.10
CA LEU A 16 -10.61 -8.76 14.35
C LEU A 16 -11.58 -9.93 14.32
N PRO A 17 -11.10 -11.18 14.36
CA PRO A 17 -11.91 -12.25 14.90
C PRO A 17 -12.06 -11.97 16.40
N LEU A 18 -12.73 -10.89 16.70
CA LEU A 18 -13.20 -10.62 18.03
C LEU A 18 -14.19 -11.73 18.30
N ASP A 19 -13.86 -12.64 19.20
CA ASP A 19 -14.79 -13.65 19.69
C ASP A 19 -16.03 -12.90 20.17
N GLY A 20 -16.77 -12.42 19.22
CA GLY A 20 -18.07 -11.84 19.21
C GLY A 20 -18.52 -11.00 20.35
N CYS A 21 -17.67 -10.22 20.84
CA CYS A 21 -18.06 -9.22 21.80
C CYS A 21 -18.53 -7.97 21.04
N GLY A 22 -19.75 -7.52 21.27
CA GLY A 22 -20.12 -6.14 21.00
C GLY A 22 -19.18 -5.26 21.78
N TYR A 23 -18.48 -4.37 21.13
CA TYR A 23 -17.67 -3.36 21.79
C TYR A 23 -18.31 -2.00 21.62
N GLN A 24 -18.23 -1.27 22.70
CA GLN A 24 -18.55 0.14 22.67
C GLN A 24 -17.27 0.83 22.20
N GLU A 25 -17.30 1.41 21.02
CA GLU A 25 -16.16 2.13 20.52
C GLU A 25 -15.90 3.36 21.37
N VAL A 26 -14.66 3.49 21.79
CA VAL A 26 -14.24 4.58 22.65
C VAL A 26 -13.80 5.79 21.83
N GLU A 27 -13.78 5.69 20.48
CA GLU A 27 -13.30 6.74 19.59
C GLU A 27 -14.01 8.07 19.77
N ASP A 28 -15.32 8.09 19.89
CA ASP A 28 -16.06 9.32 20.20
C ASP A 28 -15.93 9.76 21.66
N GLN A 29 -15.41 8.91 22.54
CA GLN A 29 -15.30 9.16 23.96
C GLN A 29 -13.88 9.25 24.49
N ALA A 30 -12.90 8.75 23.74
CA ALA A 30 -11.50 8.78 24.14
C ALA A 30 -10.69 9.74 23.27
N GLN A 31 -9.90 10.57 23.93
CA GLN A 31 -8.85 11.34 23.30
C GLN A 31 -7.52 10.69 23.69
N LEU A 32 -6.77 10.18 22.70
CA LEU A 32 -5.41 9.72 22.92
C LEU A 32 -4.56 10.94 23.28
N LEU A 33 -4.17 11.07 24.53
CA LEU A 33 -3.53 12.28 25.04
C LEU A 33 -2.04 12.32 24.76
N THR A 34 -1.35 11.20 24.95
CA THR A 34 0.09 11.14 24.74
C THR A 34 0.56 9.71 24.60
N MET A 35 1.50 9.52 23.68
CA MET A 35 2.36 8.36 23.65
C MET A 35 3.69 8.79 24.28
N ARG A 36 3.99 8.35 25.49
CA ARG A 36 5.24 8.67 26.18
C ARG A 36 6.20 7.50 26.08
N TYR A 37 7.37 7.79 25.53
CA TYR A 37 8.49 6.87 25.58
C TYR A 37 9.33 7.19 26.83
N GLN A 38 9.34 6.29 27.79
CA GLN A 38 10.25 6.40 28.92
C GLN A 38 11.45 5.49 28.70
N GLY A 39 12.60 6.06 28.38
CA GLY A 39 13.84 5.33 28.22
C GLY A 39 14.98 6.17 27.68
N LYS A 40 16.21 5.77 27.98
CA LYS A 40 17.42 6.41 27.44
C LYS A 40 17.67 5.91 26.03
N GLY A 41 17.08 6.50 25.04
CA GLY A 41 17.37 6.05 23.74
C GLY A 41 16.77 6.89 22.64
N HIS A 42 17.37 6.83 21.53
CA HIS A 42 17.09 7.67 20.40
C HIS A 42 16.55 6.88 19.24
N TYR A 43 15.82 7.58 18.48
CA TYR A 43 15.26 7.31 17.19
C TYR A 43 16.17 6.57 16.21
N ILE A 44 17.45 6.34 16.53
CA ILE A 44 18.41 6.13 15.48
C ILE A 44 19.42 5.05 15.74
N SER A 45 19.50 4.53 16.93
CA SER A 45 20.23 3.30 17.08
C SER A 45 19.28 2.14 16.82
N MET A 46 19.64 1.25 15.95
CA MET A 46 18.90 0.02 15.64
C MET A 46 18.83 -0.97 16.80
N ALA A 47 19.40 -0.63 17.91
CA ALA A 47 19.30 -1.32 19.16
C ALA A 47 18.36 -0.54 20.08
N PHE A 48 17.08 -0.85 20.03
CA PHE A 48 16.12 -0.30 20.99
C PHE A 48 15.64 -1.33 21.99
N PRO A 49 16.49 -1.87 22.79
CA PRO A 49 16.04 -2.86 23.74
C PRO A 49 15.37 -2.27 25.00
N TYR A 50 15.04 -0.97 25.08
CA TYR A 50 14.85 -0.34 26.39
C TYR A 50 13.60 0.53 26.57
N TYR A 51 12.55 0.39 25.75
CA TYR A 51 11.38 1.24 25.91
C TYR A 51 10.22 0.61 26.64
N LEU A 52 9.78 1.28 27.67
CA LEU A 52 8.47 1.13 28.24
C LEU A 52 7.53 2.04 27.45
N HIS A 53 6.57 1.48 26.75
CA HIS A 53 5.50 2.25 26.11
C HIS A 53 4.44 2.55 27.16
N CYS A 54 4.13 3.83 27.31
CA CYS A 54 2.99 4.26 28.09
C CYS A 54 1.96 4.88 27.16
N ILE A 55 0.78 4.26 27.11
CA ILE A 55 -0.35 4.75 26.33
C ILE A 55 -1.32 5.37 27.33
N GLU A 56 -1.66 6.61 27.10
CA GLU A 56 -2.56 7.37 27.97
C GLU A 56 -3.76 7.85 27.15
N CYS A 57 -4.96 7.55 27.64
CA CYS A 57 -6.20 8.00 27.02
C CYS A 57 -7.13 8.65 28.04
N LYS A 58 -7.97 9.58 27.56
CA LYS A 58 -9.00 10.25 28.32
C LYS A 58 -10.35 9.99 27.68
N LEU A 59 -11.31 9.52 28.46
CA LEU A 59 -12.71 9.44 28.04
C LEU A 59 -13.39 10.81 28.16
N LYS A 60 -14.39 11.07 27.36
CA LYS A 60 -15.21 12.30 27.47
C LYS A 60 -15.86 12.42 28.85
N LYS A 61 -16.20 11.32 29.48
CA LYS A 61 -16.75 11.22 30.84
C LYS A 61 -16.24 9.96 31.53
N PRO A 62 -16.20 9.91 32.87
CA PRO A 62 -15.84 8.69 33.58
C PRO A 62 -16.70 7.51 33.16
N ALA A 63 -16.09 6.34 33.04
CA ALA A 63 -16.76 5.09 32.69
C ALA A 63 -16.33 3.96 33.62
N ASP A 64 -17.16 2.94 33.65
CA ASP A 64 -16.93 1.68 34.34
C ASP A 64 -16.86 0.58 33.30
N LEU A 65 -15.67 0.02 33.11
CA LEU A 65 -15.33 -0.88 31.99
C LEU A 65 -14.97 -2.27 32.52
N GLY A 66 -15.54 -3.31 31.93
CA GLY A 66 -15.20 -4.70 32.24
C GLY A 66 -14.00 -5.21 31.44
N ARG A 67 -13.68 -4.59 30.34
CA ARG A 67 -12.54 -4.96 29.47
C ARG A 67 -11.92 -3.74 28.81
N LEU A 68 -10.60 -3.79 28.69
CA LEU A 68 -9.81 -2.86 27.90
C LEU A 68 -9.02 -3.68 26.88
N VAL A 69 -9.08 -3.32 25.63
CA VAL A 69 -8.32 -3.99 24.57
C VAL A 69 -7.34 -3.04 23.95
N LEU A 70 -6.10 -3.46 23.91
CA LEU A 70 -5.00 -2.79 23.23
C LEU A 70 -4.65 -3.59 21.99
N LEU A 71 -4.71 -2.95 20.83
CA LEU A 71 -4.29 -3.52 19.57
C LEU A 71 -2.98 -2.87 19.13
N LEU A 72 -1.97 -3.71 18.96
CA LEU A 72 -0.65 -3.30 18.48
C LEU A 72 -0.44 -3.87 17.09
N GLU A 73 -0.23 -3.00 16.11
CA GLU A 73 0.21 -3.40 14.78
C GLU A 73 1.72 -3.57 14.80
N LYS A 74 2.20 -4.75 14.41
CA LYS A 74 3.62 -5.00 14.19
C LYS A 74 3.91 -4.86 12.71
N LEU A 75 4.86 -4.03 12.37
CA LEU A 75 5.31 -3.84 10.99
C LEU A 75 6.06 -5.05 10.42
N GLN A 76 6.48 -6.00 11.27
CA GLN A 76 7.11 -7.25 10.86
C GLN A 76 6.60 -8.43 11.70
N PRO A 77 6.49 -9.62 11.10
CA PRO A 77 6.17 -10.82 11.84
C PRO A 77 7.33 -11.13 12.80
N ALA A 78 7.07 -11.01 14.07
CA ALA A 78 7.91 -11.64 15.07
C ALA A 78 7.67 -13.16 15.02
N GLY A 79 8.69 -13.93 15.36
CA GLY A 79 8.56 -15.37 15.51
C GLY A 79 7.44 -15.72 16.51
N GLU A 80 6.91 -16.93 16.43
CA GLU A 80 5.80 -17.43 17.27
C GLU A 80 6.01 -17.27 18.78
N ASN A 81 7.23 -16.98 19.22
CA ASN A 81 7.64 -16.84 20.61
C ASN A 81 7.83 -15.37 21.07
N ASP A 82 7.40 -14.40 20.29
CA ASP A 82 7.53 -13.01 20.68
C ASP A 82 6.34 -12.59 21.56
N VAL A 83 6.48 -12.83 22.83
CA VAL A 83 5.47 -12.61 23.89
C VAL A 83 5.66 -11.26 24.57
N GLY A 84 6.08 -10.26 23.85
CA GLY A 84 6.55 -8.98 24.39
C GLY A 84 5.60 -8.16 25.26
N LEU A 85 4.50 -8.73 25.74
CA LEU A 85 3.50 -8.02 26.53
C LEU A 85 3.22 -8.67 27.91
N ASP A 86 3.99 -9.67 28.29
CA ASP A 86 3.93 -10.19 29.66
C ASP A 86 4.33 -9.08 30.63
N GLY A 87 3.45 -8.81 31.59
CA GLY A 87 3.65 -7.74 32.57
C GLY A 87 3.08 -6.36 32.16
N ALA A 88 2.27 -6.28 31.10
CA ALA A 88 1.54 -5.06 30.80
C ALA A 88 0.57 -4.73 31.94
N MET A 89 0.52 -3.46 32.33
CA MET A 89 -0.26 -2.98 33.47
C MET A 89 -1.21 -1.87 33.06
N VAL A 90 -2.41 -1.88 33.64
CA VAL A 90 -3.39 -0.82 33.45
C VAL A 90 -3.50 0.01 34.74
N PHE A 91 -3.50 1.32 34.58
CA PHE A 91 -3.75 2.27 35.64
C PHE A 91 -4.96 3.13 35.26
N THR A 92 -5.75 3.48 36.24
CA THR A 92 -6.94 4.32 36.06
C THR A 92 -6.85 5.57 36.91
N SER A 93 -7.50 6.65 36.47
CA SER A 93 -7.56 7.91 37.19
C SER A 93 -8.84 8.66 36.84
N ASP A 94 -9.40 9.37 37.82
CA ASP A 94 -10.54 10.28 37.61
C ASP A 94 -10.06 11.71 37.28
N ASP A 95 -8.90 12.13 37.76
CA ASP A 95 -8.38 13.49 37.64
C ASP A 95 -7.25 13.64 36.60
N GLY A 96 -6.71 12.54 36.09
CA GLY A 96 -5.56 12.53 35.17
C GLY A 96 -4.22 12.85 35.83
N ALA A 97 -4.17 13.02 37.13
CA ALA A 97 -2.97 13.32 37.92
C ALA A 97 -2.55 12.14 38.80
N THR A 98 -3.51 11.56 39.52
CA THR A 98 -3.27 10.42 40.41
C THR A 98 -3.76 9.15 39.78
N PHE A 99 -2.84 8.25 39.41
CA PHE A 99 -3.13 6.98 38.79
C PHE A 99 -2.99 5.82 39.77
N THR A 100 -3.99 4.95 39.82
CA THR A 100 -3.98 3.74 40.63
C THR A 100 -3.94 2.50 39.73
N PRO A 101 -3.15 1.46 40.08
CA PRO A 101 -3.14 0.23 39.30
C PRO A 101 -4.50 -0.47 39.37
N ALA A 102 -4.99 -0.91 38.24
CA ALA A 102 -6.18 -1.73 38.17
C ALA A 102 -5.80 -3.22 38.19
N THR A 103 -6.51 -4.01 38.99
CA THR A 103 -6.38 -5.46 38.94
C THR A 103 -7.01 -5.99 37.68
N ALA A 104 -6.23 -6.58 36.80
CA ALA A 104 -6.66 -7.09 35.51
C ALA A 104 -5.91 -8.37 35.14
N GLU A 105 -6.62 -9.29 34.53
CA GLU A 105 -6.02 -10.42 33.83
C GLU A 105 -5.73 -9.99 32.38
N ALA A 106 -4.49 -10.12 31.96
CA ALA A 106 -4.07 -9.84 30.57
C ALA A 106 -4.08 -11.14 29.77
N THR A 107 -4.76 -11.12 28.64
CA THR A 107 -4.70 -12.20 27.65
C THR A 107 -4.12 -11.64 26.38
N THR A 108 -3.05 -12.25 25.89
CA THR A 108 -2.39 -11.85 24.64
C THR A 108 -2.79 -12.82 23.53
N LEU A 109 -3.25 -12.28 22.43
CA LEU A 109 -3.56 -13.05 21.24
C LEU A 109 -2.76 -12.48 20.07
N PHE A 110 -1.96 -13.33 19.44
CA PHE A 110 -1.29 -13.01 18.18
C PHE A 110 -2.16 -13.49 17.04
N TYR A 111 -2.38 -12.63 16.06
CA TYR A 111 -3.00 -13.08 14.83
C TYR A 111 -2.36 -12.39 13.64
N LYS A 112 -2.35 -13.12 12.54
CA LYS A 112 -1.89 -12.61 11.26
C LYS A 112 -3.09 -12.23 10.43
N GLU A 113 -3.10 -10.99 9.99
CA GLU A 113 -3.98 -10.54 8.95
C GLU A 113 -3.12 -10.12 7.79
N GLU A 114 -3.25 -10.88 6.71
CA GLU A 114 -2.40 -10.71 5.55
C GLU A 114 -0.92 -10.91 5.89
N ASN A 115 -0.11 -9.84 5.80
CA ASN A 115 1.30 -9.88 6.20
C ASN A 115 1.58 -9.07 7.48
N ASN A 116 0.54 -8.51 8.07
CA ASN A 116 0.69 -7.79 9.32
C ASN A 116 0.46 -8.76 10.49
N VAL A 117 1.34 -8.70 11.46
CA VAL A 117 1.14 -9.37 12.74
C VAL A 117 0.57 -8.36 13.70
N PHE A 118 -0.63 -8.67 14.17
CA PHE A 118 -1.27 -7.89 15.21
C PHE A 118 -1.11 -8.61 16.54
N THR A 119 -0.86 -7.85 17.55
CA THR A 119 -0.90 -8.32 18.93
C THR A 119 -2.08 -7.67 19.62
N ARG A 120 -3.06 -8.47 19.98
CA ARG A 120 -4.19 -8.02 20.79
C ARG A 120 -3.94 -8.38 22.24
N VAL A 121 -3.89 -7.39 23.11
CA VAL A 121 -3.88 -7.58 24.55
C VAL A 121 -5.25 -7.23 25.08
N THR A 122 -5.91 -8.20 25.69
CA THR A 122 -7.18 -7.99 26.37
C THR A 122 -6.93 -7.98 27.86
N PHE A 123 -7.22 -6.88 28.51
CA PHE A 123 -7.26 -6.78 29.96
C PHE A 123 -8.71 -7.00 30.38
N SER A 124 -8.96 -8.05 31.14
CA SER A 124 -10.26 -8.33 31.75
C SER A 124 -10.19 -7.97 33.23
N GLY A 125 -11.13 -7.16 33.70
CA GLY A 125 -11.12 -6.68 35.07
C GLY A 125 -12.20 -5.64 35.29
N HIS A 126 -12.01 -4.82 36.30
CA HIS A 126 -12.90 -3.72 36.62
C HIS A 126 -12.12 -2.41 36.56
N PHE A 127 -12.42 -1.61 35.54
CA PHE A 127 -11.71 -0.36 35.25
C PHE A 127 -12.63 0.81 35.38
N ARG A 128 -12.47 1.60 36.43
CA ARG A 128 -13.27 2.80 36.66
C ARG A 128 -12.41 4.04 36.57
N GLY A 129 -12.83 5.00 35.77
CA GLY A 129 -12.14 6.27 35.66
C GLY A 129 -12.45 7.02 34.37
N GLN A 130 -11.91 8.23 34.29
CA GLN A 130 -11.92 9.03 33.07
C GLN A 130 -10.61 8.94 32.29
N TYR A 131 -9.52 8.60 32.95
CA TYR A 131 -8.19 8.48 32.36
C TYR A 131 -7.67 7.07 32.57
N PHE A 132 -7.09 6.53 31.50
CA PHE A 132 -6.50 5.19 31.48
C PHE A 132 -5.06 5.30 31.01
N ARG A 133 -4.17 4.61 31.70
CA ARG A 133 -2.78 4.52 31.32
C ARG A 133 -2.39 3.06 31.24
N VAL A 134 -1.93 2.62 30.06
CA VAL A 134 -1.45 1.27 29.83
C VAL A 134 0.06 1.30 29.66
N TYR A 135 0.77 0.61 30.53
CA TYR A 135 2.19 0.38 30.39
C TYR A 135 2.40 -0.95 29.71
N VAL A 136 3.06 -0.90 28.56
CA VAL A 136 3.46 -2.09 27.82
C VAL A 136 4.93 -2.32 28.09
N PRO A 137 5.30 -3.45 28.74
CA PRO A 137 6.69 -3.71 29.08
C PRO A 137 7.50 -4.02 27.83
N ARG A 138 8.78 -3.91 28.00
CA ARG A 138 9.77 -4.27 27.02
C ARG A 138 9.65 -5.74 26.61
N SER A 139 9.79 -6.02 25.34
CA SER A 139 10.05 -7.36 24.85
C SER A 139 11.38 -7.88 25.42
N SER A 140 11.39 -9.09 25.93
CA SER A 140 12.58 -9.73 26.51
C SER A 140 13.62 -10.16 25.47
N LYS A 141 13.28 -10.06 24.18
CA LYS A 141 14.16 -10.39 23.07
C LYS A 141 14.53 -9.11 22.33
N ASP A 142 15.78 -9.00 21.90
CA ASP A 142 16.36 -7.89 21.14
C ASP A 142 15.68 -7.68 19.75
N TYR A 143 14.39 -7.95 19.66
CA TYR A 143 13.61 -7.73 18.46
C TYR A 143 13.22 -6.26 18.37
N VAL A 144 13.87 -5.66 17.47
CA VAL A 144 13.62 -4.33 17.01
C VAL A 144 12.39 -4.39 16.11
N TYR A 145 11.25 -4.04 16.66
CA TYR A 145 10.02 -3.92 15.91
C TYR A 145 10.20 -2.96 14.73
N GLY A 146 10.04 -3.45 13.51
CA GLY A 146 10.05 -2.66 12.29
C GLY A 146 11.35 -1.92 11.97
N PHE A 147 12.49 -2.30 12.58
CA PHE A 147 13.70 -1.49 12.56
C PHE A 147 14.81 -1.95 11.65
N LYS A 148 14.73 -3.10 11.07
CA LYS A 148 15.78 -3.54 10.14
C LYS A 148 15.97 -2.59 8.96
N HIS A 149 15.05 -1.66 8.74
CA HIS A 149 15.10 -0.70 7.64
C HIS A 149 15.22 0.76 8.06
N GLY A 150 15.57 1.03 9.31
CA GLY A 150 15.89 2.39 9.75
C GLY A 150 14.71 3.37 9.77
N LEU A 151 13.48 2.90 9.61
CA LEU A 151 12.28 3.69 9.50
C LEU A 151 11.29 3.31 10.59
N LEU A 152 11.58 3.72 11.81
CA LEU A 152 10.51 3.92 12.75
C LEU A 152 10.10 5.38 12.74
N HIS A 153 8.98 5.61 12.14
CA HIS A 153 8.11 6.66 12.62
C HIS A 153 7.37 6.09 13.83
N PRO A 154 7.56 6.63 15.03
CA PRO A 154 6.71 6.29 16.17
C PRO A 154 5.25 6.64 15.91
N ALA A 155 4.98 7.46 14.91
CA ALA A 155 3.65 7.81 14.44
C ALA A 155 2.99 6.76 13.54
N SER A 156 3.72 5.76 13.04
CA SER A 156 3.15 4.74 12.15
C SER A 156 2.68 3.48 12.88
N GLY A 157 2.97 3.33 14.14
CA GLY A 157 2.33 2.33 14.99
C GLY A 157 0.90 2.74 15.26
N LYS A 158 -0.05 2.09 14.61
CA LYS A 158 -1.47 2.29 14.95
C LYS A 158 -1.76 1.58 16.26
N TYR A 159 -2.14 2.35 17.26
CA TYR A 159 -2.64 1.82 18.53
C TYR A 159 -4.11 2.14 18.62
N SER A 160 -4.90 1.13 18.92
CA SER A 160 -6.33 1.30 19.17
C SER A 160 -6.67 0.75 20.55
N ILE A 161 -7.35 1.54 21.35
CA ILE A 161 -7.85 1.13 22.65
C ILE A 161 -9.36 0.99 22.52
N PHE A 162 -9.86 -0.22 22.76
CA PHE A 162 -11.29 -0.51 22.76
C PHE A 162 -11.75 -0.86 24.17
N ALA A 163 -12.85 -0.27 24.60
CA ALA A 163 -13.52 -0.67 25.81
C ALA A 163 -14.71 -1.56 25.46
N PHE A 164 -14.80 -2.71 26.08
CA PHE A 164 -15.91 -3.65 25.85
C PHE A 164 -16.96 -3.54 26.93
N SER A 165 -18.23 -3.47 26.52
CA SER A 165 -19.34 -3.76 27.38
C SER A 165 -19.48 -5.29 27.54
N ASN A 166 -20.24 -5.75 28.54
CA ASN A 166 -20.53 -7.17 28.74
C ASN A 166 -21.43 -7.80 27.66
N THR A 167 -21.74 -7.08 26.61
CA THR A 167 -22.65 -7.50 25.54
C THR A 167 -21.88 -8.34 24.53
N LEU A 168 -22.21 -9.61 24.43
CA LEU A 168 -21.63 -10.55 23.46
C LEU A 168 -22.50 -10.62 22.22
N LEU A 169 -22.51 -9.59 21.39
CA LEU A 169 -23.24 -9.61 20.14
C LEU A 169 -22.30 -10.03 19.00
N LYS A 170 -22.68 -11.08 18.24
CA LYS A 170 -21.90 -11.60 17.12
C LYS A 170 -22.71 -11.66 15.85
N LEU A 171 -22.15 -11.10 14.79
CA LEU A 171 -22.59 -11.35 13.42
C LEU A 171 -21.56 -12.26 12.74
N GLN A 172 -21.92 -13.51 12.48
CA GLN A 172 -21.03 -14.55 11.97
C GLN A 172 -21.60 -15.20 10.72
N ASN A 173 -20.75 -15.89 9.96
CA ASN A 173 -21.14 -16.67 8.80
C ASN A 173 -21.98 -15.85 7.79
N VAL A 174 -21.67 -14.58 7.66
CA VAL A 174 -22.34 -13.72 6.68
C VAL A 174 -21.90 -14.14 5.30
N SER A 175 -22.85 -14.42 4.41
CA SER A 175 -22.51 -14.71 3.01
C SER A 175 -23.59 -14.27 2.05
N LEU A 176 -23.17 -13.89 0.84
CA LEU A 176 -24.01 -13.53 -0.29
C LEU A 176 -23.38 -14.02 -1.61
N PRO A 177 -24.08 -14.05 -2.74
CA PRO A 177 -23.47 -14.33 -4.04
C PRO A 177 -22.56 -13.15 -4.46
N LEU A 178 -21.60 -13.40 -5.34
CA LEU A 178 -20.75 -12.34 -5.90
C LEU A 178 -21.53 -11.39 -6.81
N ARG A 179 -22.61 -11.87 -7.41
CA ARG A 179 -23.39 -11.17 -8.43
C ARG A 179 -24.88 -11.38 -8.24
N THR A 180 -25.66 -10.41 -8.67
CA THR A 180 -27.13 -10.51 -8.74
C THR A 180 -27.70 -9.77 -9.95
N ASN A 181 -28.84 -10.21 -10.42
CA ASN A 181 -29.70 -9.50 -11.37
C ASN A 181 -30.83 -8.70 -10.70
N GLY A 182 -30.83 -8.64 -9.36
CA GLY A 182 -31.77 -7.84 -8.58
C GLY A 182 -32.30 -8.53 -7.32
N GLU A 183 -32.28 -9.86 -7.26
CA GLU A 183 -32.69 -10.63 -6.09
C GLU A 183 -31.55 -11.54 -5.63
N PHE A 184 -31.29 -11.58 -4.32
CA PHE A 184 -30.23 -12.40 -3.78
C PHE A 184 -30.46 -12.78 -2.33
N PRO A 185 -30.00 -13.98 -1.89
CA PRO A 185 -30.01 -14.37 -0.50
C PRO A 185 -28.82 -13.75 0.25
N VAL A 186 -29.04 -13.35 1.49
CA VAL A 186 -28.00 -13.03 2.47
C VAL A 186 -28.15 -14.02 3.62
N LEU A 187 -27.10 -14.80 3.87
CA LEU A 187 -27.02 -15.72 4.98
C LEU A 187 -26.20 -15.08 6.10
N PHE A 188 -26.62 -15.32 7.35
CA PHE A 188 -25.86 -14.90 8.52
C PHE A 188 -26.23 -15.73 9.76
N THR A 189 -25.40 -15.64 10.78
CA THR A 189 -25.69 -16.15 12.13
C THR A 189 -25.51 -15.02 13.11
N LEU A 190 -26.55 -14.70 13.87
CA LEU A 190 -26.53 -13.68 14.90
C LEU A 190 -26.53 -14.33 16.28
N ASN A 191 -25.46 -14.11 17.06
CA ASN A 191 -25.44 -14.44 18.48
C ASN A 191 -25.78 -13.18 19.26
N LYS A 192 -26.89 -13.18 19.99
CA LYS A 192 -27.43 -11.99 20.64
C LYS A 192 -26.74 -11.66 21.97
N GLY A 193 -26.11 -12.64 22.60
CA GLY A 193 -25.42 -12.62 23.90
C GLY A 193 -25.46 -11.32 24.70
N GLY A 194 -25.89 -11.38 25.95
CA GLY A 194 -25.98 -10.23 26.84
C GLY A 194 -27.21 -9.35 26.64
N ASN A 195 -27.47 -8.47 27.59
CA ASN A 195 -28.60 -7.55 27.52
C ASN A 195 -28.28 -6.37 26.59
N ILE A 196 -28.95 -6.32 25.45
CA ILE A 196 -28.98 -5.13 24.61
C ILE A 196 -30.11 -4.25 25.15
N GLU A 197 -29.74 -3.09 25.70
CA GLU A 197 -30.73 -2.14 26.20
C GLU A 197 -31.41 -1.42 25.02
N GLY A 198 -32.74 -1.35 25.08
CA GLY A 198 -33.58 -0.64 24.11
C GLY A 198 -33.93 -1.46 22.86
N SER A 199 -34.44 -0.79 21.85
CA SER A 199 -34.75 -1.40 20.55
C SER A 199 -33.48 -1.57 19.73
N ALA A 200 -33.18 -2.81 19.33
CA ALA A 200 -32.07 -3.11 18.45
C ALA A 200 -32.57 -3.77 17.16
N GLU A 201 -32.00 -3.39 16.04
CA GLU A 201 -32.35 -3.87 14.71
C GLU A 201 -31.11 -4.37 13.98
N LEU A 202 -31.27 -5.44 13.18
CA LEU A 202 -30.31 -5.80 12.13
C LEU A 202 -30.79 -5.16 10.82
N CYS A 203 -29.91 -4.44 10.18
CA CYS A 203 -30.22 -3.69 8.96
C CYS A 203 -29.25 -4.07 7.84
N LEU A 204 -29.74 -4.14 6.62
CA LEU A 204 -28.92 -4.14 5.41
C LEU A 204 -29.13 -2.81 4.67
N ALA A 205 -28.05 -2.09 4.42
CA ALA A 205 -28.08 -0.80 3.75
C ALA A 205 -27.01 -0.75 2.65
N ASN A 206 -27.20 0.11 1.64
CA ASN A 206 -26.18 0.41 0.65
C ASN A 206 -25.21 1.51 1.15
N GLU A 207 -24.22 1.85 0.34
CA GLU A 207 -23.19 2.85 0.64
C GLU A 207 -23.78 4.24 0.96
N SER A 208 -24.88 4.63 0.30
CA SER A 208 -25.59 5.88 0.58
C SER A 208 -26.49 5.80 1.83
N SER A 209 -26.34 4.76 2.64
CA SER A 209 -27.16 4.48 3.85
C SER A 209 -28.64 4.26 3.58
N ARG A 210 -29.02 3.97 2.32
CA ARG A 210 -30.37 3.57 1.97
C ARG A 210 -30.65 2.18 2.52
N LEU A 211 -31.67 2.07 3.32
CA LEU A 211 -32.13 0.80 3.89
C LEU A 211 -32.70 -0.09 2.78
N LEU A 212 -32.16 -1.31 2.68
CA LEU A 212 -32.65 -2.35 1.77
C LEU A 212 -33.48 -3.39 2.51
N TRP A 213 -33.16 -3.65 3.76
CA TRP A 213 -33.86 -4.59 4.62
C TRP A 213 -33.56 -4.28 6.10
N SER A 214 -34.54 -4.53 6.99
CA SER A 214 -34.33 -4.53 8.44
C SER A 214 -35.26 -5.47 9.17
N ALA A 215 -34.83 -5.94 10.35
CA ALA A 215 -35.65 -6.68 11.29
C ALA A 215 -35.20 -6.38 12.73
N PRO A 216 -36.17 -6.33 13.68
CA PRO A 216 -35.84 -6.30 15.10
C PRO A 216 -35.02 -7.53 15.50
N LEU A 217 -34.01 -7.37 16.36
CA LEU A 217 -33.20 -8.51 16.82
C LEU A 217 -34.06 -9.53 17.59
N SER A 218 -35.17 -9.12 18.19
CA SER A 218 -36.09 -10.01 18.87
C SER A 218 -36.74 -11.06 17.95
N GLU A 219 -36.87 -10.74 16.68
CA GLU A 219 -37.51 -11.63 15.68
C GLU A 219 -36.51 -12.61 15.05
N LEU A 220 -35.21 -12.37 15.18
CA LEU A 220 -34.16 -13.25 14.67
C LEU A 220 -33.82 -14.34 15.67
N ARG A 221 -33.46 -15.53 15.18
CA ARG A 221 -33.06 -16.66 16.04
C ARG A 221 -31.65 -16.47 16.58
N ASP A 222 -31.46 -16.73 17.85
CA ASP A 222 -30.15 -16.63 18.50
C ASP A 222 -29.27 -17.83 18.14
N GLY A 223 -28.06 -17.56 17.67
CA GLY A 223 -27.04 -18.56 17.36
C GLY A 223 -27.38 -19.52 16.22
N GLN A 224 -28.47 -19.28 15.48
CA GLN A 224 -28.86 -20.13 14.35
C GLN A 224 -28.64 -19.42 13.02
N PRO A 225 -28.31 -20.17 11.94
CA PRO A 225 -28.25 -19.62 10.60
C PRO A 225 -29.61 -19.05 10.16
N GLU A 226 -29.60 -17.86 9.65
CA GLU A 226 -30.74 -17.17 9.03
C GLU A 226 -30.43 -16.90 7.56
N THR A 227 -31.50 -16.90 6.74
CA THR A 227 -31.40 -16.48 5.34
C THR A 227 -32.48 -15.46 5.06
N ILE A 228 -32.08 -14.31 4.59
CA ILE A 228 -33.02 -13.30 4.10
C ILE A 228 -32.87 -13.17 2.58
N ASN A 229 -34.01 -13.00 1.90
CA ASN A 229 -34.02 -12.67 0.47
C ASN A 229 -34.20 -11.15 0.32
N VAL A 230 -33.30 -10.54 -0.41
CA VAL A 230 -33.24 -9.11 -0.64
C VAL A 230 -33.56 -8.84 -2.09
N SER A 231 -34.50 -7.93 -2.36
CA SER A 231 -34.80 -7.42 -3.71
C SER A 231 -34.30 -5.98 -3.81
N LEU A 232 -33.43 -5.72 -4.80
CA LEU A 232 -32.93 -4.37 -5.04
C LEU A 232 -34.02 -3.50 -5.67
N PRO A 233 -34.17 -2.26 -5.21
CA PRO A 233 -35.01 -1.27 -5.87
C PRO A 233 -34.59 -1.02 -7.33
N SER A 234 -35.53 -0.83 -8.23
CA SER A 234 -35.31 -0.67 -9.66
C SER A 234 -34.52 0.60 -10.05
N ASP A 235 -34.38 1.55 -9.14
CA ASP A 235 -33.64 2.80 -9.31
C ASP A 235 -32.17 2.70 -8.88
N ILE A 236 -31.73 1.51 -8.44
CA ILE A 236 -30.31 1.29 -8.14
C ILE A 236 -29.55 1.15 -9.47
N THR A 237 -28.49 1.95 -9.59
CA THR A 237 -27.61 1.92 -10.77
C THR A 237 -26.82 0.61 -10.82
N PRO A 238 -26.75 -0.07 -11.98
CA PRO A 238 -25.90 -1.23 -12.16
C PRO A 238 -24.44 -0.93 -11.85
N GLY A 239 -23.74 -1.88 -11.23
CA GLY A 239 -22.34 -1.73 -10.84
C GLY A 239 -21.98 -2.55 -9.62
N ILE A 240 -20.83 -2.26 -9.00
CA ILE A 240 -20.48 -2.83 -7.70
C ILE A 240 -21.20 -2.06 -6.60
N LEU A 241 -21.98 -2.78 -5.83
CA LEU A 241 -22.68 -2.26 -4.67
C LEU A 241 -21.89 -2.58 -3.42
N THR A 242 -21.61 -1.57 -2.62
CA THR A 242 -21.13 -1.75 -1.25
C THR A 242 -22.34 -1.87 -0.33
N LEU A 243 -22.53 -3.04 0.24
CA LEU A 243 -23.60 -3.34 1.18
C LEU A 243 -23.05 -3.39 2.60
N LYS A 244 -23.79 -2.85 3.55
CA LYS A 244 -23.46 -2.91 4.99
C LYS A 244 -24.56 -3.66 5.72
N LEU A 245 -24.23 -4.86 6.23
CA LEU A 245 -25.08 -5.56 7.18
C LEU A 245 -24.67 -5.11 8.58
N LEU A 246 -25.56 -4.42 9.29
CA LEU A 246 -25.20 -3.73 10.51
C LEU A 246 -26.27 -3.90 11.61
N VAL A 247 -25.83 -3.97 12.86
CA VAL A 247 -26.69 -3.96 14.04
C VAL A 247 -26.73 -2.55 14.59
N LYS A 248 -27.94 -2.01 14.72
CA LYS A 248 -28.23 -0.73 15.38
C LYS A 248 -28.82 -0.98 16.75
N ALA A 249 -28.22 -0.43 17.80
CA ALA A 249 -28.76 -0.45 19.15
C ALA A 249 -28.39 0.85 19.87
N GLN A 250 -29.21 1.26 20.86
CA GLN A 250 -29.01 2.54 21.55
C GLN A 250 -27.71 2.61 22.36
N ASN A 251 -27.25 1.48 22.86
CA ASN A 251 -26.02 1.36 23.66
C ASN A 251 -24.78 1.02 22.82
N LEU A 252 -24.90 0.89 21.49
CA LEU A 252 -23.79 0.70 20.59
C LEU A 252 -23.50 2.04 19.90
N HIS A 253 -22.34 2.62 20.16
CA HIS A 253 -21.91 3.85 19.48
C HIS A 253 -21.62 3.61 18.00
N TYR A 254 -21.09 2.41 17.67
CA TYR A 254 -20.92 1.96 16.31
C TYR A 254 -21.68 0.67 16.10
N PRO A 255 -22.46 0.59 15.03
CA PRO A 255 -23.14 -0.64 14.70
C PRO A 255 -22.08 -1.70 14.35
N ILE A 256 -22.25 -2.90 14.87
CA ILE A 256 -21.52 -4.05 14.38
C ILE A 256 -21.88 -4.18 12.90
N ALA A 257 -20.90 -4.04 12.02
CA ALA A 257 -21.14 -4.00 10.59
C ALA A 257 -20.27 -5.02 9.86
N ARG A 258 -20.83 -5.60 8.81
CA ARG A 258 -20.09 -6.32 7.78
C ARG A 258 -20.25 -5.56 6.47
N THR A 259 -19.15 -5.16 5.87
CA THR A 259 -19.15 -4.57 4.54
C THR A 259 -18.98 -5.67 3.51
N LEU A 260 -19.88 -5.74 2.57
CA LEU A 260 -19.99 -6.79 1.57
C LEU A 260 -20.04 -6.13 0.20
N LEU A 261 -19.35 -6.71 -0.76
CA LEU A 261 -19.39 -6.26 -2.16
C LEU A 261 -20.25 -7.21 -2.98
N LEU A 262 -21.13 -6.64 -3.81
CA LEU A 262 -22.02 -7.38 -4.67
C LEU A 262 -22.08 -6.69 -6.03
N ARG A 263 -21.87 -7.43 -7.12
CA ARG A 263 -22.10 -6.89 -8.44
C ARG A 263 -23.58 -7.00 -8.83
N TYR A 264 -24.15 -5.90 -9.25
CA TYR A 264 -25.52 -5.82 -9.72
C TYR A 264 -25.58 -5.43 -11.19
N ASN A 265 -26.26 -6.24 -12.01
CA ASN A 265 -26.68 -5.87 -13.35
C ASN A 265 -27.97 -6.62 -13.72
N PRO A 266 -29.08 -5.91 -13.92
CA PRO A 266 -30.37 -6.55 -14.20
C PRO A 266 -30.44 -7.22 -15.56
N LEU A 267 -29.49 -6.95 -16.46
CA LEU A 267 -29.46 -7.50 -17.83
C LEU A 267 -28.58 -8.77 -17.92
N ASP A 268 -27.94 -9.17 -16.84
CA ASP A 268 -27.07 -10.34 -16.85
C ASP A 268 -27.86 -11.64 -16.94
N THR A 269 -27.33 -12.57 -17.74
CA THR A 269 -27.85 -13.92 -17.87
C THR A 269 -26.84 -14.94 -17.41
N VAL A 270 -27.12 -15.65 -16.31
CA VAL A 270 -26.28 -16.77 -15.83
C VAL A 270 -26.52 -17.97 -16.74
N LEU A 271 -25.45 -18.53 -17.27
CA LEU A 271 -25.49 -19.70 -18.13
C LEU A 271 -25.34 -20.99 -17.30
N HIS A 272 -26.09 -22.02 -17.69
CA HIS A 272 -25.98 -23.33 -17.09
C HIS A 272 -25.33 -24.32 -18.06
N ALA A 273 -24.36 -25.10 -17.57
CA ALA A 273 -23.65 -26.07 -18.38
C ALA A 273 -24.56 -27.21 -18.86
N GLN A 274 -24.43 -27.57 -20.14
CA GLN A 274 -25.18 -28.67 -20.76
C GLN A 274 -24.58 -30.06 -20.40
N THR A 275 -23.27 -30.14 -20.31
CA THR A 275 -22.52 -31.39 -19.99
C THR A 275 -21.62 -31.19 -18.80
N LYS A 276 -21.61 -32.20 -17.91
CA LYS A 276 -20.81 -32.21 -16.69
C LYS A 276 -19.92 -33.46 -16.55
N ALA A 277 -19.72 -34.21 -17.63
CA ALA A 277 -18.78 -35.32 -17.63
C ALA A 277 -17.36 -34.83 -17.29
N ASP A 278 -16.63 -35.57 -16.48
CA ASP A 278 -15.29 -35.22 -16.01
C ASP A 278 -15.21 -33.97 -15.10
N TRP A 279 -16.34 -33.60 -14.45
CA TRP A 279 -16.44 -32.47 -13.53
C TRP A 279 -17.14 -32.84 -12.23
N GLN A 280 -16.54 -32.43 -11.11
CA GLN A 280 -17.16 -32.53 -9.79
C GLN A 280 -17.77 -31.20 -9.37
N GLN A 281 -18.97 -31.22 -8.86
CA GLN A 281 -19.59 -30.05 -8.22
C GLN A 281 -19.08 -29.91 -6.79
N ARG A 282 -18.65 -28.71 -6.43
CA ARG A 282 -18.25 -28.37 -5.06
C ARG A 282 -18.82 -27.00 -4.68
N THR A 283 -19.09 -26.83 -3.41
CA THR A 283 -19.46 -25.53 -2.85
C THR A 283 -18.28 -24.98 -2.09
N LEU A 284 -17.87 -23.78 -2.42
CA LEU A 284 -16.89 -23.01 -1.69
C LEU A 284 -17.63 -22.05 -0.77
N SER A 285 -17.29 -22.04 0.50
CA SER A 285 -17.76 -21.03 1.44
C SER A 285 -16.59 -20.42 2.19
N ASN A 286 -16.51 -19.13 2.23
CA ASN A 286 -15.68 -18.41 3.16
C ASN A 286 -16.57 -17.66 4.16
N VAL A 287 -15.99 -16.71 4.90
CA VAL A 287 -16.69 -15.94 5.91
C VAL A 287 -17.79 -15.06 5.29
N ASP A 288 -17.62 -14.65 4.02
CA ASP A 288 -18.46 -13.62 3.38
C ASP A 288 -19.19 -14.11 2.11
N TYR A 289 -18.78 -15.26 1.53
CA TYR A 289 -19.34 -15.73 0.25
C TYR A 289 -19.57 -17.23 0.22
N LYS A 290 -20.64 -17.63 -0.46
CA LYS A 290 -20.93 -19.02 -0.79
C LYS A 290 -21.15 -19.14 -2.29
N MET A 291 -20.42 -20.01 -2.95
CA MET A 291 -20.46 -20.22 -4.39
C MET A 291 -20.37 -21.70 -4.73
N ASP A 292 -21.08 -22.10 -5.78
CA ASP A 292 -20.97 -23.43 -6.36
C ASP A 292 -20.00 -23.42 -7.55
N PHE A 293 -19.12 -24.43 -7.60
CA PHE A 293 -18.11 -24.58 -8.63
C PHE A 293 -18.13 -25.93 -9.26
N ALA A 294 -17.69 -25.97 -10.51
CA ALA A 294 -17.30 -27.17 -11.20
C ALA A 294 -15.77 -27.31 -11.18
N VAL A 295 -15.26 -28.43 -10.70
CA VAL A 295 -13.83 -28.75 -10.64
C VAL A 295 -13.52 -29.82 -11.69
N ALA A 296 -12.59 -29.56 -12.60
CA ALA A 296 -12.17 -30.50 -13.62
C ALA A 296 -11.42 -31.68 -13.00
N GLU A 297 -11.80 -32.93 -13.37
CA GLU A 297 -11.12 -34.14 -12.92
C GLU A 297 -9.84 -34.42 -13.70
N LYS A 298 -9.74 -33.91 -14.92
CA LYS A 298 -8.60 -34.11 -15.82
C LYS A 298 -8.38 -32.92 -16.76
N ALA A 299 -7.19 -32.85 -17.35
CA ALA A 299 -6.94 -31.96 -18.47
C ALA A 299 -7.83 -32.30 -19.67
N GLY A 300 -8.28 -31.29 -20.40
CA GLY A 300 -9.18 -31.42 -21.55
C GLY A 300 -10.64 -31.63 -21.18
N ALA A 301 -11.02 -31.63 -19.89
CA ALA A 301 -12.42 -31.65 -19.46
C ALA A 301 -13.15 -30.40 -19.99
N GLN A 302 -14.33 -30.59 -20.56
CA GLN A 302 -15.10 -29.52 -21.20
C GLN A 302 -16.43 -29.27 -20.51
N LEU A 303 -16.79 -27.99 -20.38
CA LEU A 303 -18.13 -27.53 -20.05
C LEU A 303 -18.68 -26.73 -21.25
N GLU A 304 -19.83 -27.13 -21.71
CA GLU A 304 -20.51 -26.47 -22.81
C GLU A 304 -21.73 -25.67 -22.30
N PHE A 305 -21.81 -24.44 -22.71
CA PHE A 305 -22.90 -23.52 -22.47
C PHE A 305 -23.53 -23.12 -23.79
N ARG A 306 -24.79 -22.69 -23.79
CA ARG A 306 -25.52 -22.26 -25.00
C ARG A 306 -25.97 -20.81 -24.87
N ALA A 307 -25.77 -20.05 -25.95
CA ALA A 307 -26.23 -18.67 -26.02
C ALA A 307 -27.77 -18.61 -25.93
N PRO A 308 -28.34 -17.77 -25.06
CA PRO A 308 -29.79 -17.70 -24.84
C PRO A 308 -30.53 -16.94 -25.95
N ALA A 309 -29.83 -16.04 -26.66
CA ALA A 309 -30.40 -15.15 -27.67
C ALA A 309 -29.35 -14.76 -28.72
N ASN A 310 -29.82 -14.12 -29.81
CA ASN A 310 -28.96 -13.46 -30.79
C ASN A 310 -28.51 -12.12 -30.25
N GLY A 311 -27.24 -11.74 -30.48
CA GLY A 311 -26.73 -10.43 -30.11
C GLY A 311 -25.22 -10.41 -29.80
N ASP A 312 -24.76 -9.25 -29.40
CA ASP A 312 -23.42 -9.07 -28.91
C ASP A 312 -23.45 -9.09 -27.37
N PHE A 313 -22.51 -9.84 -26.79
CA PHE A 313 -22.46 -10.06 -25.33
C PHE A 313 -21.05 -9.96 -24.79
N ALA A 314 -20.89 -9.26 -23.69
CA ALA A 314 -19.73 -9.37 -22.84
C ALA A 314 -19.81 -10.69 -22.05
N LEU A 315 -18.82 -11.55 -22.22
CA LEU A 315 -18.69 -12.83 -21.51
C LEU A 315 -17.86 -12.64 -20.24
N TYR A 316 -18.40 -13.09 -19.13
CA TYR A 316 -17.71 -13.16 -17.85
C TYR A 316 -17.69 -14.59 -17.31
N ALA A 317 -16.65 -14.92 -16.57
CA ALA A 317 -16.55 -16.20 -15.87
C ALA A 317 -15.84 -16.03 -14.53
N THR A 318 -16.29 -16.77 -13.53
CA THR A 318 -15.65 -16.85 -12.22
C THR A 318 -14.67 -18.02 -12.20
N PHE A 319 -13.41 -17.72 -11.90
CA PHE A 319 -12.35 -18.72 -11.72
C PHE A 319 -11.91 -18.80 -10.26
N VAL A 320 -11.36 -19.96 -9.88
CA VAL A 320 -10.79 -20.17 -8.54
C VAL A 320 -9.39 -20.74 -8.64
N GLY A 321 -8.46 -20.15 -7.90
CA GLY A 321 -7.08 -20.64 -7.82
C GLY A 321 -6.30 -20.46 -9.13
N LYS A 322 -5.34 -21.34 -9.39
CA LYS A 322 -4.35 -21.20 -10.45
C LYS A 322 -4.71 -21.85 -11.79
N GLY A 323 -5.92 -22.39 -11.93
CA GLY A 323 -6.33 -23.06 -13.16
C GLY A 323 -6.39 -22.11 -14.36
N SER A 324 -6.08 -22.64 -15.54
CA SER A 324 -6.26 -21.96 -16.82
C SER A 324 -7.25 -22.69 -17.71
N PHE A 325 -7.88 -21.95 -18.62
CA PHE A 325 -8.92 -22.42 -19.49
C PHE A 325 -8.70 -21.96 -20.92
N SER A 326 -8.96 -22.86 -21.86
CA SER A 326 -9.17 -22.51 -23.26
C SER A 326 -10.67 -22.33 -23.52
N ILE A 327 -11.07 -21.16 -23.99
CA ILE A 327 -12.47 -20.80 -24.23
C ILE A 327 -12.67 -20.65 -25.73
N THR A 328 -13.67 -21.36 -26.26
CA THR A 328 -14.04 -21.29 -27.69
C THR A 328 -15.52 -21.00 -27.85
N ALA A 329 -15.81 -20.15 -28.83
CA ALA A 329 -17.18 -19.86 -29.33
C ALA A 329 -17.07 -19.51 -30.81
N PRO A 330 -18.16 -19.37 -31.57
CA PRO A 330 -18.11 -18.96 -32.96
C PRO A 330 -17.26 -17.70 -33.18
N ASN A 331 -16.21 -17.81 -34.00
CA ASN A 331 -15.24 -16.73 -34.29
C ASN A 331 -14.52 -16.17 -33.06
N PHE A 332 -14.45 -16.93 -31.97
CA PHE A 332 -13.76 -16.52 -30.75
C PHE A 332 -12.93 -17.67 -30.15
N GLN A 333 -11.70 -17.38 -29.79
CA GLN A 333 -10.84 -18.29 -29.04
C GLN A 333 -9.94 -17.47 -28.12
N LYS A 334 -9.87 -17.86 -26.85
CA LYS A 334 -9.03 -17.20 -25.85
C LYS A 334 -8.56 -18.20 -24.78
N ASN A 335 -7.30 -18.13 -24.42
CA ASN A 335 -6.78 -18.77 -23.21
C ASN A 335 -6.83 -17.77 -22.07
N THR A 336 -7.27 -18.18 -20.90
CA THR A 336 -7.39 -17.30 -19.75
C THR A 336 -7.17 -18.04 -18.44
N SER A 337 -6.76 -17.29 -17.45
CA SER A 337 -6.65 -17.73 -16.05
C SER A 337 -7.18 -16.62 -15.16
N LEU A 338 -7.31 -16.90 -13.88
CA LEU A 338 -7.74 -15.89 -12.91
C LEU A 338 -6.84 -14.66 -12.94
N THR A 339 -7.44 -13.51 -13.18
CA THR A 339 -6.82 -12.19 -13.05
C THR A 339 -7.35 -11.54 -11.78
N LEU A 340 -6.46 -11.19 -10.86
CA LEU A 340 -6.83 -10.70 -9.55
C LEU A 340 -6.94 -9.18 -9.50
N TRP A 341 -7.88 -8.69 -8.73
CA TRP A 341 -7.98 -7.28 -8.31
C TRP A 341 -7.06 -7.00 -7.14
N HIS A 342 -7.19 -7.81 -6.10
CA HIS A 342 -6.35 -7.70 -4.94
C HIS A 342 -5.08 -8.54 -5.09
N PRO A 343 -3.96 -8.07 -4.56
CA PRO A 343 -2.77 -8.89 -4.48
C PRO A 343 -3.08 -10.09 -3.59
N ALA A 344 -3.17 -11.27 -4.20
CA ALA A 344 -3.33 -12.49 -3.46
C ALA A 344 -1.98 -13.04 -3.04
N ASP A 345 -1.93 -13.62 -1.86
CA ASP A 345 -0.82 -14.46 -1.45
C ASP A 345 -0.73 -15.68 -2.36
N ILE A 346 0.47 -15.96 -2.83
CA ILE A 346 0.72 -17.18 -3.59
C ILE A 346 0.44 -18.37 -2.65
N GLY A 347 -0.67 -19.06 -2.86
CA GLY A 347 -1.05 -20.25 -2.09
C GLY A 347 -2.40 -20.18 -1.36
N GLU A 348 -3.11 -19.05 -1.43
CA GLU A 348 -4.52 -18.98 -1.06
C GLU A 348 -5.40 -19.20 -2.30
N ASP A 349 -6.47 -19.97 -2.16
CA ASP A 349 -7.46 -20.06 -3.21
C ASP A 349 -8.29 -18.76 -3.20
N VAL A 350 -8.27 -18.09 -4.32
CA VAL A 350 -9.03 -16.86 -4.54
C VAL A 350 -10.02 -17.12 -5.65
N ALA A 351 -11.26 -16.74 -5.44
CA ALA A 351 -12.27 -16.71 -6.48
C ALA A 351 -12.36 -15.28 -7.04
N GLY A 352 -12.39 -15.16 -8.36
CA GLY A 352 -12.52 -13.87 -9.02
C GLY A 352 -13.29 -13.98 -10.32
N GLU A 353 -14.00 -12.92 -10.65
CA GLU A 353 -14.70 -12.77 -11.91
C GLU A 353 -13.79 -12.14 -12.95
N ASN A 354 -13.68 -12.76 -14.12
CA ASN A 354 -12.88 -12.25 -15.22
C ASN A 354 -13.79 -11.86 -16.40
N PHE A 355 -13.51 -10.72 -17.00
CA PHE A 355 -13.99 -10.39 -18.34
C PHE A 355 -13.21 -11.18 -19.39
N ILE A 356 -13.91 -11.94 -20.20
CA ILE A 356 -13.31 -12.80 -21.22
C ILE A 356 -13.21 -12.07 -22.56
N GLY A 357 -14.25 -11.39 -22.97
CA GLY A 357 -14.31 -10.66 -24.22
C GLY A 357 -15.74 -10.36 -24.65
N ILE A 358 -15.90 -9.71 -25.80
CA ILE A 358 -17.20 -9.49 -26.43
C ILE A 358 -17.39 -10.49 -27.56
N LEU A 359 -18.49 -11.25 -27.50
CA LEU A 359 -18.86 -12.29 -28.45
C LEU A 359 -20.11 -11.86 -29.22
N SER A 360 -20.11 -12.08 -30.55
CA SER A 360 -21.31 -11.98 -31.39
C SER A 360 -21.88 -13.38 -31.54
N LEU A 361 -23.04 -13.63 -30.97
CA LEU A 361 -23.65 -14.96 -30.86
C LEU A 361 -25.03 -15.03 -31.49
N GLN A 362 -25.39 -16.22 -31.98
CA GLN A 362 -26.76 -16.59 -32.31
C GLN A 362 -27.33 -17.49 -31.21
N ARG A 363 -28.64 -17.50 -31.06
CA ARG A 363 -29.32 -18.38 -30.11
C ARG A 363 -28.91 -19.84 -30.33
N GLY A 364 -28.43 -20.50 -29.30
CA GLY A 364 -27.97 -21.88 -29.35
C GLY A 364 -26.50 -22.07 -29.70
N ASP A 365 -25.75 -21.02 -30.04
CA ASP A 365 -24.30 -21.10 -30.25
C ASP A 365 -23.58 -21.66 -29.05
N PRO A 366 -22.61 -22.57 -29.24
CA PRO A 366 -21.83 -23.13 -28.14
C PRO A 366 -20.79 -22.16 -27.63
N ILE A 367 -20.65 -22.13 -26.31
CA ILE A 367 -19.52 -21.52 -25.60
C ILE A 367 -18.87 -22.63 -24.76
N ILE A 368 -17.67 -23.00 -25.10
CA ILE A 368 -16.98 -24.17 -24.52
C ILE A 368 -15.79 -23.72 -23.69
N PHE A 369 -15.77 -24.13 -22.44
CA PHE A 369 -14.62 -23.97 -21.53
C PHE A 369 -13.90 -25.32 -21.43
N THR A 370 -12.64 -25.36 -21.83
CA THR A 370 -11.79 -26.55 -21.74
C THR A 370 -10.73 -26.29 -20.66
N ALA A 371 -10.66 -27.14 -19.65
CA ALA A 371 -9.67 -27.06 -18.60
C ALA A 371 -8.29 -27.50 -19.11
N ASP A 372 -7.24 -26.72 -18.88
CA ASP A 372 -5.88 -27.04 -19.32
C ASP A 372 -5.20 -28.08 -18.41
N ALA A 373 -5.71 -28.27 -17.22
CA ALA A 373 -5.21 -29.25 -16.24
C ALA A 373 -6.35 -29.79 -15.36
N ALA A 374 -6.08 -30.88 -14.64
CA ALA A 374 -6.94 -31.31 -13.55
C ALA A 374 -7.01 -30.24 -12.45
N HIS A 375 -8.10 -30.20 -11.72
CA HIS A 375 -8.39 -29.26 -10.64
C HIS A 375 -8.58 -27.79 -11.06
N CYS A 376 -8.64 -27.50 -12.37
CA CYS A 376 -9.14 -26.19 -12.82
C CYS A 376 -10.59 -26.02 -12.35
N THR A 377 -10.89 -24.86 -11.78
CA THR A 377 -12.15 -24.61 -11.09
C THR A 377 -12.89 -23.45 -11.75
N LEU A 378 -14.11 -23.72 -12.24
CA LEU A 378 -14.99 -22.76 -12.90
C LEU A 378 -16.27 -22.56 -12.09
N GLY A 379 -16.60 -21.32 -11.77
CA GLY A 379 -17.86 -20.92 -11.15
C GLY A 379 -18.92 -20.50 -12.15
N GLU A 380 -19.56 -19.38 -11.89
CA GLU A 380 -20.59 -18.83 -12.77
C GLU A 380 -20.02 -18.36 -14.10
N VAL A 381 -20.79 -18.60 -15.18
CA VAL A 381 -20.52 -18.07 -16.52
C VAL A 381 -21.70 -17.18 -16.90
N ILE A 382 -21.40 -15.96 -17.33
CA ILE A 382 -22.42 -14.92 -17.48
C ILE A 382 -22.27 -14.21 -18.82
N LEU A 383 -23.39 -13.96 -19.47
CA LEU A 383 -23.50 -13.08 -20.61
C LEU A 383 -24.23 -11.79 -20.21
N SER A 384 -23.59 -10.66 -20.50
CA SER A 384 -24.13 -9.32 -20.32
C SER A 384 -24.29 -8.68 -21.71
N PRO A 385 -25.47 -8.18 -22.12
CA PRO A 385 -25.62 -7.55 -23.41
C PRO A 385 -24.63 -6.41 -23.62
N ALA A 386 -24.01 -6.37 -24.80
CA ALA A 386 -23.07 -5.33 -25.21
C ALA A 386 -23.70 -4.44 -26.30
N SER A 387 -23.51 -3.13 -26.17
CA SER A 387 -24.00 -2.18 -27.19
C SER A 387 -23.07 -2.18 -28.42
N ALA A 388 -23.55 -1.63 -29.53
CA ALA A 388 -22.74 -1.45 -30.73
C ALA A 388 -21.48 -0.56 -30.44
N ALA A 389 -21.60 0.39 -29.52
CA ALA A 389 -20.49 1.22 -29.10
C ALA A 389 -19.44 0.41 -28.32
N ASP A 390 -19.86 -0.50 -27.44
CA ASP A 390 -18.99 -1.41 -26.69
C ASP A 390 -18.21 -2.33 -27.64
N VAL A 391 -18.89 -2.89 -28.65
CA VAL A 391 -18.28 -3.74 -29.67
C VAL A 391 -17.25 -2.94 -30.48
N ALA A 392 -17.59 -1.72 -30.89
CA ALA A 392 -16.70 -0.85 -31.66
C ALA A 392 -15.45 -0.49 -30.82
N LEU A 393 -15.63 -0.16 -29.55
CA LEU A 393 -14.52 0.12 -28.63
C LEU A 393 -13.62 -1.11 -28.44
N TYR A 394 -14.22 -2.27 -28.15
CA TYR A 394 -13.47 -3.51 -27.91
C TYR A 394 -12.62 -3.94 -29.12
N ARG A 395 -13.10 -3.64 -30.34
CA ARG A 395 -12.42 -3.93 -31.61
C ARG A 395 -11.57 -2.77 -32.13
N SER A 396 -11.51 -1.64 -31.42
CA SER A 396 -10.76 -0.46 -31.87
C SER A 396 -9.27 -0.73 -31.89
N GLU A 397 -8.59 -0.08 -32.82
CA GLU A 397 -7.12 -0.09 -32.86
C GLU A 397 -6.53 0.58 -31.61
N PRO A 398 -5.35 0.11 -31.15
CA PRO A 398 -4.66 0.70 -30.01
C PRO A 398 -4.34 2.19 -30.24
N VAL A 399 -4.71 3.01 -29.26
CA VAL A 399 -4.31 4.44 -29.20
C VAL A 399 -3.28 4.59 -28.10
N HIS A 400 -2.00 4.70 -28.47
CA HIS A 400 -0.91 4.79 -27.52
C HIS A 400 -0.66 6.23 -27.07
N GLN A 401 -0.64 6.42 -25.76
CA GLN A 401 -0.26 7.67 -25.11
C GLN A 401 0.63 7.34 -23.91
N PRO A 402 1.95 7.56 -24.03
CA PRO A 402 2.89 7.24 -22.97
C PRO A 402 2.51 7.95 -21.66
N ALA A 403 2.35 7.18 -20.58
CA ALA A 403 1.85 7.70 -19.31
C ALA A 403 2.48 7.03 -18.08
N ILE A 404 3.50 6.19 -18.26
CA ILE A 404 4.22 5.55 -17.16
C ILE A 404 5.69 5.93 -17.18
N ILE A 405 6.22 6.33 -16.02
CA ILE A 405 7.65 6.39 -15.73
C ILE A 405 8.03 5.09 -15.03
N VAL A 406 8.80 4.27 -15.68
CA VAL A 406 9.31 3.02 -15.08
C VAL A 406 10.56 3.31 -14.28
N HIS A 407 10.46 3.14 -12.97
CA HIS A 407 11.58 3.38 -12.06
C HIS A 407 12.31 2.08 -11.71
N SER A 408 13.63 2.10 -11.83
CA SER A 408 14.53 1.12 -11.23
C SER A 408 15.30 1.76 -10.08
N ASP A 409 15.37 1.11 -8.93
CA ASP A 409 16.14 1.61 -7.78
C ASP A 409 17.66 1.49 -7.99
N GLY A 410 18.10 0.93 -9.13
CA GLY A 410 19.48 0.80 -9.50
C GLY A 410 20.32 -0.13 -8.62
N PHE A 411 19.71 -0.76 -7.63
CA PHE A 411 20.34 -1.70 -6.71
C PHE A 411 19.75 -3.11 -6.81
N SER A 412 18.43 -3.23 -6.85
CA SER A 412 17.73 -4.52 -6.95
C SER A 412 18.16 -5.35 -8.17
N GLU A 413 18.56 -4.70 -9.26
CA GLU A 413 19.09 -5.39 -10.43
C GLU A 413 20.34 -6.22 -10.10
N PHE A 414 21.28 -5.57 -9.38
CA PHE A 414 22.51 -6.22 -8.95
C PHE A 414 22.30 -7.18 -7.79
N PHE A 415 21.27 -6.93 -6.97
CA PHE A 415 20.96 -7.75 -5.79
C PHE A 415 20.43 -9.13 -6.19
N PHE A 416 19.46 -9.19 -7.10
CA PHE A 416 18.73 -10.41 -7.42
C PHE A 416 19.34 -11.25 -8.55
N SER A 417 20.12 -10.67 -9.43
CA SER A 417 20.62 -11.39 -10.60
C SER A 417 21.99 -10.92 -11.09
N GLU A 418 22.66 -11.75 -11.88
CA GLU A 418 23.80 -11.33 -12.67
C GLU A 418 23.37 -10.24 -13.65
N VAL A 419 24.14 -9.15 -13.70
CA VAL A 419 23.88 -8.03 -14.60
C VAL A 419 24.90 -8.06 -15.75
N THR A 420 24.37 -8.06 -16.96
CA THR A 420 25.15 -8.04 -18.19
C THR A 420 24.68 -6.92 -19.11
N VAL A 421 25.48 -6.58 -20.13
CA VAL A 421 25.08 -5.65 -21.18
C VAL A 421 23.73 -6.06 -21.81
N ASP A 422 23.58 -7.36 -22.08
CA ASP A 422 22.36 -7.87 -22.71
C ASP A 422 21.13 -7.80 -21.76
N SER A 423 21.31 -8.13 -20.47
CA SER A 423 20.20 -8.06 -19.52
C SER A 423 19.68 -6.63 -19.35
N LEU A 424 20.56 -5.63 -19.28
CA LEU A 424 20.19 -4.22 -19.22
C LEU A 424 19.47 -3.76 -20.49
N LYS A 425 19.95 -4.16 -21.68
CA LYS A 425 19.29 -3.85 -22.95
C LYS A 425 17.94 -4.52 -23.09
N GLN A 426 17.81 -5.81 -22.77
CA GLN A 426 16.55 -6.55 -22.84
C GLN A 426 15.46 -5.94 -21.96
N ARG A 427 15.84 -5.39 -20.82
CA ARG A 427 14.90 -4.68 -19.95
C ARG A 427 14.34 -3.42 -20.64
N ILE A 428 15.21 -2.62 -21.23
CA ILE A 428 14.80 -1.42 -21.98
C ILE A 428 13.93 -1.82 -23.19
N ASP A 429 14.26 -2.89 -23.91
CA ASP A 429 13.46 -3.39 -25.03
C ASP A 429 12.01 -3.71 -24.63
N LYS A 430 11.81 -4.35 -23.48
CA LYS A 430 10.47 -4.67 -22.97
C LYS A 430 9.64 -3.42 -22.74
N TYR A 431 10.24 -2.37 -22.19
CA TYR A 431 9.55 -1.12 -21.89
C TYR A 431 9.40 -0.23 -23.13
N ALA A 432 10.33 -0.26 -24.06
CA ALA A 432 10.18 0.42 -25.36
C ALA A 432 8.94 -0.08 -26.13
N GLN A 433 8.72 -1.40 -26.13
CA GLN A 433 7.53 -2.01 -26.71
C GLN A 433 6.24 -1.67 -25.96
N SER A 434 6.33 -1.25 -24.70
CA SER A 434 5.19 -0.89 -23.86
C SER A 434 4.84 0.60 -23.94
N HIS A 435 5.47 1.38 -24.81
CA HIS A 435 5.23 2.81 -24.98
C HIS A 435 5.29 3.62 -23.69
N VAL A 436 6.30 3.39 -22.84
CA VAL A 436 6.49 4.12 -21.58
C VAL A 436 6.87 5.57 -21.82
N PHE A 437 6.53 6.45 -20.87
CA PHE A 437 6.91 7.86 -20.91
C PHE A 437 8.42 8.04 -20.71
N ALA A 438 8.99 7.36 -19.71
CA ALA A 438 10.41 7.36 -19.44
C ALA A 438 10.86 6.08 -18.74
N TYR A 439 12.12 5.72 -18.94
CA TYR A 439 12.84 4.75 -18.13
C TYR A 439 13.76 5.51 -17.18
N ASP A 440 13.60 5.29 -15.88
CA ASP A 440 14.27 6.02 -14.82
C ASP A 440 15.19 5.09 -14.02
N TRP A 441 16.45 5.50 -13.89
CA TRP A 441 17.47 4.76 -13.18
C TRP A 441 17.95 5.52 -11.95
N CYS A 442 17.83 4.92 -10.78
CA CYS A 442 18.37 5.48 -9.55
C CYS A 442 19.89 5.18 -9.48
N VAL A 443 20.67 6.24 -9.39
CA VAL A 443 22.14 6.12 -9.28
C VAL A 443 22.57 5.72 -7.87
N GLY A 444 21.68 5.81 -6.89
CA GLY A 444 21.95 5.55 -5.50
C GLY A 444 21.56 6.72 -4.60
N THR A 445 22.23 6.86 -3.51
CA THR A 445 22.03 7.94 -2.53
C THR A 445 23.34 8.73 -2.36
N SER A 446 24.15 8.36 -1.41
CA SER A 446 25.49 8.91 -1.22
C SER A 446 26.57 8.00 -1.83
N ALA A 447 26.39 6.69 -1.79
CA ALA A 447 27.14 5.75 -2.62
C ALA A 447 26.36 5.44 -3.91
N VAL A 448 27.08 5.17 -5.01
CA VAL A 448 26.53 5.15 -6.37
C VAL A 448 26.88 3.89 -7.14
N ASN A 449 26.16 3.63 -8.23
CA ASN A 449 26.32 2.47 -9.11
C ASN A 449 26.99 2.80 -10.46
N TYR A 450 27.81 3.85 -10.50
CA TYR A 450 28.53 4.26 -11.71
C TYR A 450 29.95 4.76 -11.35
N PRO A 451 30.87 4.88 -12.31
CA PRO A 451 32.23 5.34 -12.05
C PRO A 451 32.28 6.85 -11.75
N SER A 452 31.94 7.19 -10.51
CA SER A 452 31.92 8.57 -10.00
C SER A 452 33.32 9.02 -9.55
N LYS A 453 33.58 10.34 -9.67
CA LYS A 453 34.75 11.01 -9.13
C LYS A 453 34.43 11.78 -7.84
N VAL A 454 33.13 11.90 -7.52
CA VAL A 454 32.61 12.65 -6.38
C VAL A 454 32.11 11.71 -5.29
N ALA A 455 31.28 10.78 -5.66
CA ALA A 455 30.67 9.83 -4.74
C ALA A 455 31.41 8.49 -4.68
N THR A 456 31.26 7.79 -3.59
CA THR A 456 31.81 6.45 -3.42
C THR A 456 30.99 5.44 -4.21
N ILE A 457 31.63 4.54 -4.96
CA ILE A 457 30.96 3.40 -5.58
C ILE A 457 30.56 2.41 -4.47
N PHE A 458 29.46 1.68 -4.64
CA PHE A 458 29.00 0.69 -3.67
C PHE A 458 30.13 -0.21 -3.17
N GLY A 459 30.35 -0.26 -1.86
CA GLY A 459 31.35 -1.11 -1.23
C GLY A 459 32.80 -0.68 -1.41
N HIS A 460 33.07 0.50 -1.96
CA HIS A 460 34.43 1.03 -2.16
C HIS A 460 34.85 2.04 -1.08
N GLN A 461 34.33 1.88 0.13
CA GLN A 461 34.73 2.70 1.28
C GLN A 461 36.15 2.33 1.75
N ASP A 462 36.81 3.27 2.44
CA ASP A 462 38.09 3.07 3.10
C ASP A 462 37.95 3.43 4.60
N PRO A 463 38.37 2.59 5.56
CA PRO A 463 38.98 1.27 5.35
C PRO A 463 38.00 0.22 4.79
N LYS A 464 38.60 -0.82 4.19
CA LYS A 464 37.80 -1.88 3.49
C LYS A 464 37.09 -2.87 4.41
N ASP A 465 36.81 -2.51 5.65
CA ASP A 465 35.94 -3.24 6.58
C ASP A 465 34.46 -2.93 6.31
N VAL A 466 34.08 -2.91 5.05
CA VAL A 466 32.74 -2.59 4.61
C VAL A 466 31.73 -3.56 5.19
N ALA A 467 30.72 -3.01 5.82
CA ALA A 467 29.62 -3.81 6.33
C ALA A 467 28.56 -4.02 5.27
N PHE A 468 28.19 -5.27 5.08
CA PHE A 468 27.08 -5.67 4.26
C PHE A 468 25.92 -6.10 5.15
N TRP A 469 24.72 -5.69 4.80
CA TRP A 469 23.52 -6.09 5.54
C TRP A 469 23.28 -7.59 5.43
N CYS A 470 23.51 -8.12 4.21
CA CYS A 470 23.29 -9.50 3.88
C CYS A 470 24.21 -9.95 2.73
N GLU A 471 24.21 -11.24 2.38
CA GLU A 471 25.00 -11.76 1.26
C GLU A 471 24.56 -11.16 -0.07
N GLY A 472 23.26 -10.84 -0.23
CA GLY A 472 22.74 -10.16 -1.43
C GLY A 472 23.40 -8.81 -1.69
N ASP A 473 23.65 -8.01 -0.66
CA ASP A 473 24.34 -6.71 -0.77
C ASP A 473 25.80 -6.88 -1.23
N LYS A 474 26.47 -7.89 -0.70
CA LYS A 474 27.84 -8.22 -1.12
C LYS A 474 27.89 -8.69 -2.57
N LEU A 475 26.95 -9.54 -2.95
CA LEU A 475 26.82 -9.97 -4.36
C LEU A 475 26.49 -8.79 -5.29
N ALA A 476 25.65 -7.86 -4.86
CA ALA A 476 25.34 -6.66 -5.64
C ALA A 476 26.59 -5.83 -5.92
N THR A 477 27.44 -5.62 -4.92
CA THR A 477 28.72 -4.93 -5.07
C THR A 477 29.63 -5.67 -6.06
N GLN A 478 29.82 -6.97 -5.89
CA GLN A 478 30.68 -7.79 -6.78
C GLN A 478 30.20 -7.80 -8.23
N ARG A 479 28.89 -7.80 -8.46
CA ARG A 479 28.28 -7.75 -9.78
C ARG A 479 28.47 -6.40 -10.46
N LEU A 480 28.37 -5.31 -9.67
CA LEU A 480 28.70 -3.98 -10.18
C LEU A 480 30.17 -3.88 -10.55
N ASP A 481 31.09 -4.34 -9.67
CA ASP A 481 32.52 -4.35 -9.92
C ASP A 481 32.86 -5.08 -11.21
N LYS A 482 32.27 -6.25 -11.42
CA LYS A 482 32.46 -7.05 -12.66
C LYS A 482 32.10 -6.27 -13.92
N LEU A 483 31.05 -5.44 -13.91
CA LEU A 483 30.70 -4.56 -15.02
C LEU A 483 31.70 -3.43 -15.17
N LEU A 484 32.09 -2.76 -14.10
CA LEU A 484 33.01 -1.64 -14.13
C LEU A 484 34.43 -2.08 -14.57
N ASP A 485 34.90 -3.24 -14.09
CA ASP A 485 36.18 -3.84 -14.46
C ASP A 485 36.22 -4.23 -15.96
N ALA A 486 35.08 -4.57 -16.53
CA ALA A 486 34.93 -4.79 -17.97
C ALA A 486 34.88 -3.47 -18.79
N GLY A 487 35.01 -2.30 -18.11
CA GLY A 487 34.94 -1.00 -18.75
C GLY A 487 33.54 -0.56 -19.12
N ILE A 488 32.51 -1.17 -18.53
CA ILE A 488 31.11 -0.90 -18.84
C ILE A 488 30.54 0.07 -17.78
N ASP A 489 30.20 1.26 -18.24
CA ASP A 489 29.45 2.24 -17.44
C ASP A 489 27.95 1.96 -17.61
N PRO A 490 27.25 1.52 -16.55
CA PRO A 490 25.85 1.13 -16.66
C PRO A 490 24.90 2.31 -17.01
N ILE A 491 25.24 3.53 -16.60
CA ILE A 491 24.45 4.72 -16.95
C ILE A 491 24.59 5.04 -18.42
N ARG A 492 25.82 5.13 -18.91
CA ARG A 492 26.11 5.43 -20.32
C ARG A 492 25.48 4.40 -21.25
N LEU A 493 25.63 3.12 -20.90
CA LEU A 493 25.06 2.02 -21.67
C LEU A 493 23.52 2.18 -21.79
N GLN A 494 22.85 2.39 -20.67
CA GLN A 494 21.38 2.47 -20.66
C GLN A 494 20.89 3.74 -21.35
N ARG A 495 21.52 4.88 -21.08
CA ARG A 495 21.18 6.16 -21.73
C ARG A 495 21.28 6.06 -23.25
N ASP A 496 22.40 5.53 -23.76
CA ASP A 496 22.62 5.40 -25.22
C ASP A 496 21.62 4.43 -25.84
N TYR A 497 21.29 3.36 -25.12
CA TYR A 497 20.34 2.37 -25.62
C TYR A 497 18.90 2.89 -25.55
N CYS A 498 18.49 3.60 -24.51
CA CYS A 498 17.20 4.29 -24.45
C CYS A 498 17.05 5.26 -25.62
N LYS A 499 18.07 6.08 -25.88
CA LYS A 499 18.07 6.99 -27.05
C LYS A 499 17.90 6.26 -28.37
N LEU A 500 18.58 5.11 -28.56
CA LEU A 500 18.43 4.26 -29.75
C LEU A 500 17.00 3.74 -29.90
N LYS A 501 16.32 3.44 -28.78
CA LYS A 501 14.95 2.91 -28.75
C LYS A 501 13.87 3.99 -28.73
N GLY A 502 14.22 5.27 -28.68
CA GLY A 502 13.29 6.38 -28.58
C GLY A 502 12.58 6.48 -27.25
N VAL A 503 13.17 5.94 -26.18
CA VAL A 503 12.67 6.01 -24.81
C VAL A 503 13.41 7.12 -24.07
N ARG A 504 12.67 8.01 -23.39
CA ARG A 504 13.26 9.02 -22.50
C ARG A 504 13.99 8.32 -21.35
N PHE A 505 15.14 8.87 -20.96
CA PHE A 505 15.98 8.34 -19.90
C PHE A 505 16.15 9.36 -18.78
N SER A 506 15.78 8.99 -17.55
CA SER A 506 15.93 9.83 -16.37
C SER A 506 16.94 9.24 -15.41
N LEU A 507 17.61 10.10 -14.65
CA LEU A 507 18.50 9.72 -13.56
C LEU A 507 17.95 10.23 -12.23
N THR A 508 17.71 9.31 -11.31
CA THR A 508 17.26 9.61 -9.94
C THR A 508 18.42 9.53 -8.95
N VAL A 509 18.52 10.54 -8.07
CA VAL A 509 19.34 10.48 -6.86
C VAL A 509 18.41 10.58 -5.63
N ARG A 510 18.62 9.70 -4.64
CA ARG A 510 17.90 9.81 -3.36
C ARG A 510 18.51 10.92 -2.53
N ALA A 511 17.68 11.85 -2.08
CA ALA A 511 18.14 13.03 -1.35
C ALA A 511 18.84 12.68 -0.02
N ASN A 512 18.40 11.64 0.65
CA ASN A 512 18.98 11.26 1.94
C ASN A 512 18.67 9.82 2.31
N ALA A 513 19.47 8.87 1.86
CA ALA A 513 19.41 7.51 2.36
C ALA A 513 20.75 7.13 2.95
N PHE A 514 20.77 6.86 4.23
CA PHE A 514 21.93 6.42 4.97
C PHE A 514 21.58 5.14 5.73
N TYR A 515 22.37 4.11 5.56
CA TYR A 515 22.09 2.76 6.05
C TYR A 515 23.01 2.40 7.21
N PRO A 516 22.49 1.79 8.27
CA PRO A 516 23.33 1.26 9.32
C PRO A 516 23.93 -0.11 8.92
N PRO A 517 25.08 -0.47 9.52
CA PRO A 517 25.95 0.38 10.34
C PRO A 517 26.59 1.53 9.53
N HIS A 518 27.29 2.44 10.23
CA HIS A 518 27.85 3.62 9.55
C HIS A 518 28.77 3.31 8.36
N ASN A 519 29.50 2.18 8.40
CA ASN A 519 30.34 1.67 7.32
C ASN A 519 29.62 0.73 6.33
N ASN A 520 28.27 0.84 6.24
CA ASN A 520 27.49 0.06 5.28
C ASN A 520 27.92 0.37 3.82
N ASN A 521 27.91 -0.65 2.97
CA ASN A 521 28.32 -0.56 1.56
C ASN A 521 27.61 0.51 0.72
N LEU A 522 26.47 1.01 1.18
CA LEU A 522 25.67 2.04 0.50
C LEU A 522 25.92 3.47 1.04
N ASN A 523 26.85 3.66 1.97
CA ASN A 523 27.18 4.96 2.54
C ASN A 523 28.43 5.55 1.87
N ALA A 524 28.42 6.85 1.58
CA ALA A 524 29.56 7.51 0.98
C ALA A 524 30.71 7.71 1.98
N GLN A 525 31.95 7.59 1.50
CA GLN A 525 33.15 7.91 2.27
C GLN A 525 33.09 9.33 2.83
N PHE A 526 32.63 10.29 2.03
CA PHE A 526 32.47 11.68 2.46
C PHE A 526 31.76 11.83 3.83
N PHE A 527 30.67 11.07 4.05
CA PHE A 527 29.94 11.14 5.31
C PHE A 527 30.54 10.31 6.42
N LEU A 528 31.41 9.34 6.09
CA LEU A 528 32.21 8.61 7.08
C LEU A 528 33.31 9.51 7.63
N ASP A 529 33.92 10.30 6.74
CA ASP A 529 35.00 11.22 7.09
C ASP A 529 34.51 12.49 7.79
N HIS A 530 33.22 12.84 7.60
CA HIS A 530 32.59 14.07 8.10
C HIS A 530 31.39 13.80 9.00
N PRO A 531 31.60 13.16 10.19
CA PRO A 531 30.51 12.90 11.11
C PRO A 531 29.88 14.17 11.69
N GLU A 532 30.58 15.33 11.63
CA GLU A 532 30.07 16.65 12.05
C GLU A 532 28.89 17.15 11.23
N PHE A 533 28.71 16.68 9.98
CA PHE A 533 27.58 17.05 9.11
C PHE A 533 26.34 16.19 9.35
N ARG A 534 26.38 15.28 10.30
CA ARG A 534 25.20 14.47 10.66
C ARG A 534 24.16 15.31 11.37
N MET A 535 22.91 14.98 11.13
CA MET A 535 21.79 15.57 11.87
C MET A 535 21.95 15.36 13.37
N LYS A 536 21.53 16.34 14.16
CA LYS A 536 21.47 16.24 15.61
C LYS A 536 20.02 16.14 16.08
N GLY A 537 19.80 15.37 17.12
CA GLY A 537 18.57 15.42 17.89
C GLY A 537 18.58 16.60 18.88
N VAL A 538 17.41 16.93 19.43
CA VAL A 538 17.27 17.98 20.48
C VAL A 538 18.08 17.69 21.74
N ASP A 539 18.48 16.45 21.94
CA ASP A 539 19.34 15.98 23.02
C ASP A 539 20.85 16.02 22.70
N GLY A 540 21.19 16.59 21.54
CA GLY A 540 22.57 16.78 21.07
C GLY A 540 23.21 15.55 20.46
N ARG A 541 22.52 14.40 20.38
CA ARG A 541 23.10 13.19 19.79
C ARG A 541 23.02 13.24 18.28
N PHE A 542 24.04 12.65 17.65
CA PHE A 542 24.10 12.55 16.20
C PHE A 542 23.21 11.43 15.68
N HIS A 543 22.54 11.72 14.61
CA HIS A 543 21.90 10.75 13.74
C HIS A 543 22.90 10.14 12.76
N LEU A 544 22.55 9.01 12.12
CA LEU A 544 23.41 8.47 11.07
C LEU A 544 23.38 9.33 9.80
N LYS A 545 22.26 10.00 9.55
CA LYS A 545 22.01 10.73 8.31
C LYS A 545 22.68 12.10 8.27
N PRO A 546 23.22 12.52 7.11
CA PRO A 546 23.69 13.89 6.94
C PRO A 546 22.52 14.88 6.93
N SER A 547 22.80 16.14 7.30
CA SER A 547 21.82 17.22 7.28
C SER A 547 22.06 18.18 6.13
N TYR A 548 21.01 18.52 5.42
CA TYR A 548 21.02 19.61 4.41
C TYR A 548 21.18 21.01 5.02
N ALA A 549 21.17 21.16 6.34
CA ALA A 549 21.52 22.38 7.02
C ALA A 549 22.97 22.83 6.68
N TYR A 550 23.87 21.87 6.48
CA TYR A 550 25.26 22.14 6.16
C TYR A 550 25.49 22.40 4.66
N PRO A 551 26.11 23.53 4.28
CA PRO A 551 26.42 23.83 2.89
C PRO A 551 27.25 22.75 2.20
N GLU A 552 28.17 22.11 2.93
CA GLU A 552 29.06 21.06 2.43
C GLU A 552 28.25 19.83 1.93
N VAL A 553 27.21 19.46 2.64
CA VAL A 553 26.30 18.37 2.25
C VAL A 553 25.57 18.73 0.96
N ARG A 554 25.04 19.95 0.87
CA ARG A 554 24.39 20.44 -0.35
C ARG A 554 25.33 20.49 -1.53
N GLN A 555 26.58 20.91 -1.31
CA GLN A 555 27.60 20.95 -2.35
C GLN A 555 28.04 19.57 -2.82
N PHE A 556 28.14 18.59 -1.90
CA PHE A 556 28.39 17.19 -2.26
C PHE A 556 27.33 16.67 -3.22
N TYR A 557 26.06 16.80 -2.87
CA TYR A 557 24.96 16.37 -3.76
C TYR A 557 24.90 17.18 -5.06
N LEU A 558 25.19 18.47 -5.01
CA LEU A 558 25.26 19.30 -6.22
C LEU A 558 26.39 18.87 -7.16
N ALA A 559 27.53 18.43 -6.61
CA ALA A 559 28.63 17.89 -7.39
C ALA A 559 28.25 16.54 -8.05
N MET A 560 27.52 15.69 -7.33
CA MET A 560 26.96 14.45 -7.92
C MET A 560 25.97 14.78 -9.07
N ILE A 561 25.09 15.75 -8.88
CA ILE A 561 24.15 16.20 -9.94
C ILE A 561 24.92 16.72 -11.15
N LYS A 562 26.05 17.42 -10.98
CA LYS A 562 26.92 17.84 -12.08
C LYS A 562 27.49 16.63 -12.86
N GLU A 563 27.85 15.56 -12.20
CA GLU A 563 28.23 14.31 -12.90
C GLU A 563 27.04 13.69 -13.64
N MET A 564 25.86 13.66 -13.00
CA MET A 564 24.65 13.07 -13.61
C MET A 564 24.24 13.86 -14.86
N VAL A 565 24.24 15.18 -14.86
CA VAL A 565 23.91 16.00 -16.05
C VAL A 565 24.91 15.82 -17.18
N ALA A 566 26.18 15.49 -16.88
CA ALA A 566 27.19 15.21 -17.91
C ALA A 566 26.89 13.93 -18.75
N TYR A 567 26.04 13.05 -18.24
CA TYR A 567 25.51 11.93 -19.01
C TYR A 567 24.44 12.36 -20.03
N GLN A 568 23.95 13.60 -19.97
CA GLN A 568 22.88 14.11 -20.83
C GLN A 568 21.61 13.25 -20.78
N PRO A 569 21.04 12.99 -19.60
CA PRO A 569 19.72 12.35 -19.51
C PRO A 569 18.63 13.35 -19.96
N ASP A 570 17.40 12.86 -20.18
CA ASP A 570 16.24 13.71 -20.46
C ASP A 570 15.68 14.39 -19.18
N ALA A 571 15.96 13.81 -18.01
CA ALA A 571 15.57 14.40 -16.73
C ALA A 571 16.52 14.01 -15.58
N ILE A 572 16.68 14.92 -14.63
CA ILE A 572 17.24 14.65 -13.30
C ILE A 572 16.08 14.60 -12.30
N VAL A 573 16.11 13.59 -11.44
CA VAL A 573 15.08 13.37 -10.41
C VAL A 573 15.72 13.39 -9.03
N ILE A 574 15.18 14.18 -8.12
CA ILE A 574 15.57 14.18 -6.71
C ILE A 574 14.47 13.49 -5.91
N GLU A 575 14.81 12.35 -5.30
CA GLU A 575 13.88 11.57 -4.49
C GLU A 575 13.91 12.01 -3.03
N PHE A 576 12.92 12.82 -2.62
CA PHE A 576 12.69 13.23 -1.24
C PHE A 576 11.71 12.33 -0.48
N LEU A 577 11.01 11.45 -1.16
CA LEU A 577 10.00 10.60 -0.53
C LEU A 577 10.62 9.57 0.40
N ARG A 578 11.80 9.04 0.02
CA ARG A 578 12.43 7.96 0.78
C ARG A 578 13.39 8.52 1.82
N HIS A 579 13.30 7.95 3.04
CA HIS A 579 14.20 8.24 4.17
C HIS A 579 14.23 9.69 4.69
N PRO A 580 13.10 10.43 4.80
CA PRO A 580 13.12 11.65 5.59
C PRO A 580 13.50 11.34 7.06
N PRO A 581 13.85 12.32 7.88
CA PRO A 581 13.98 13.76 7.60
C PRO A 581 15.29 14.13 6.91
N PHE A 582 15.37 15.39 6.42
CA PHE A 582 16.57 15.96 5.79
C PHE A 582 17.28 16.97 6.68
N PHE A 583 16.69 17.33 7.79
CA PHE A 583 17.17 18.29 8.78
C PHE A 583 16.96 17.76 10.19
N GLY A 584 17.94 17.99 11.06
CA GLY A 584 17.86 17.73 12.49
C GLY A 584 17.77 19.03 13.30
N TYR A 585 17.99 18.96 14.61
CA TYR A 585 18.19 20.12 15.49
C TYR A 585 19.64 20.58 15.36
N ASP A 586 19.97 21.13 14.19
CA ASP A 586 21.33 21.34 13.74
C ASP A 586 21.80 22.76 14.03
N PRO A 587 23.08 22.96 14.41
CA PRO A 587 23.64 24.28 14.72
C PRO A 587 23.36 25.33 13.65
N PRO A 588 23.53 25.11 12.33
CA PRO A 588 23.27 26.15 11.34
C PRO A 588 21.82 26.66 11.34
N ILE A 589 20.84 25.79 11.63
CA ILE A 589 19.42 26.17 11.72
C ILE A 589 19.18 26.93 13.04
N ILE A 590 19.78 26.46 14.14
CA ILE A 590 19.68 27.12 15.45
C ILE A 590 20.22 28.54 15.36
N ASP A 591 21.40 28.72 14.76
CA ASP A 591 22.04 30.03 14.59
C ASP A 591 21.16 30.98 13.74
N GLU A 592 20.60 30.51 12.63
CA GLU A 592 19.70 31.31 11.82
C GLU A 592 18.38 31.60 12.55
N TYR A 593 17.86 30.64 13.33
CA TYR A 593 16.69 30.86 14.16
C TYR A 593 16.93 31.94 15.23
N VAL A 594 18.06 31.88 15.94
CA VAL A 594 18.46 32.89 16.93
C VAL A 594 18.63 34.25 16.29
N LYS A 595 19.27 34.32 15.14
CA LYS A 595 19.47 35.57 14.37
C LYS A 595 18.13 36.21 13.99
N ARG A 596 17.13 35.42 13.58
CA ARG A 596 15.80 35.96 13.18
C ARG A 596 14.87 36.24 14.35
N HIS A 597 14.95 35.43 15.42
CA HIS A 597 13.92 35.39 16.47
C HIS A 597 14.45 35.64 17.88
N GLY A 598 15.77 35.87 18.03
CA GLY A 598 16.41 36.25 19.30
C GLY A 598 16.84 35.08 20.19
N SER A 599 16.09 33.95 20.18
CA SER A 599 16.43 32.77 20.99
C SER A 599 15.89 31.51 20.36
N CYS A 600 16.56 30.38 20.60
CA CYS A 600 16.13 29.05 20.17
C CYS A 600 16.28 28.05 21.33
N THR A 601 15.28 27.24 21.56
CA THR A 601 15.27 26.15 22.53
C THR A 601 14.77 24.88 21.89
N ALA A 602 14.92 23.72 22.53
CA ALA A 602 14.38 22.46 22.05
C ALA A 602 12.86 22.47 21.75
N LYS A 603 12.10 23.39 22.38
CA LYS A 603 10.66 23.56 22.11
C LYS A 603 10.36 24.19 20.75
N ASN A 604 11.36 24.85 20.16
CA ASN A 604 11.22 25.49 18.84
C ASN A 604 11.53 24.54 17.68
N TYR A 605 12.06 23.35 18.00
CA TYR A 605 12.30 22.32 16.98
C TYR A 605 10.99 21.93 16.32
N MET A 606 10.94 22.03 15.00
CA MET A 606 9.77 21.76 14.15
C MET A 606 8.57 22.70 14.37
N ASP A 607 8.74 23.87 15.02
CA ASP A 607 7.72 24.93 14.98
C ASP A 607 7.66 25.56 13.58
N GLU A 608 6.68 26.42 13.32
CA GLU A 608 6.47 27.05 12.02
C GLU A 608 7.70 27.87 11.55
N ARG A 609 8.33 28.62 12.46
CA ARG A 609 9.54 29.40 12.19
C ARG A 609 10.75 28.52 11.85
N TRP A 610 10.85 27.37 12.49
CA TRP A 610 11.82 26.34 12.12
C TRP A 610 11.55 25.83 10.70
N GLY A 611 10.29 25.50 10.42
CA GLY A 611 9.82 25.08 9.11
C GLY A 611 10.19 26.08 7.99
N ASP A 612 10.01 27.38 8.24
CA ASP A 612 10.35 28.42 7.27
C ASP A 612 11.86 28.46 6.95
N ILE A 613 12.72 28.26 7.96
CA ILE A 613 14.18 28.21 7.77
C ILE A 613 14.59 27.01 6.90
N ILE A 614 14.11 25.82 7.22
CA ILE A 614 14.47 24.61 6.45
C ILE A 614 13.90 24.65 5.02
N CYS A 615 12.69 25.20 4.85
CA CYS A 615 12.10 25.42 3.52
C CYS A 615 12.93 26.39 2.69
N GLN A 616 13.44 27.47 3.29
CA GLN A 616 14.32 28.40 2.57
C GLN A 616 15.65 27.73 2.18
N ILE A 617 16.28 26.96 3.07
CA ILE A 617 17.52 26.25 2.76
C ILE A 617 17.33 25.31 1.58
N MET A 618 16.22 24.55 1.56
CA MET A 618 15.93 23.62 0.47
C MET A 618 15.59 24.33 -0.84
N LEU A 619 14.86 25.43 -0.76
CA LEU A 619 14.54 26.27 -1.94
C LEU A 619 15.83 26.81 -2.61
N GLU A 620 16.79 27.29 -1.82
CA GLU A 620 18.08 27.77 -2.36
C GLU A 620 18.89 26.60 -2.97
N TYR A 621 18.90 25.45 -2.34
CA TYR A 621 19.53 24.25 -2.92
C TYR A 621 18.89 23.87 -4.26
N LEU A 622 17.56 23.86 -4.36
CA LEU A 622 16.89 23.56 -5.63
C LEU A 622 17.13 24.61 -6.72
N LYS A 623 17.35 25.88 -6.36
CA LYS A 623 17.79 26.92 -7.31
C LYS A 623 19.19 26.58 -7.87
N ASP A 624 20.11 26.18 -7.00
CA ASP A 624 21.46 25.77 -7.42
C ASP A 624 21.40 24.55 -8.36
N VAL A 625 20.55 23.56 -8.03
CA VAL A 625 20.32 22.39 -8.89
C VAL A 625 19.77 22.81 -10.25
N ARG A 626 18.75 23.67 -10.27
CA ARG A 626 18.17 24.17 -11.53
C ARG A 626 19.22 24.89 -12.37
N ALA A 627 20.04 25.74 -11.77
CA ALA A 627 21.11 26.46 -12.48
C ALA A 627 22.13 25.51 -13.10
N VAL A 628 22.50 24.42 -12.40
CA VAL A 628 23.39 23.37 -12.95
C VAL A 628 22.76 22.67 -14.17
N ILE A 629 21.49 22.34 -14.10
CA ILE A 629 20.75 21.68 -15.18
C ILE A 629 20.65 22.61 -16.39
N GLU A 630 20.23 23.85 -16.20
CA GLU A 630 20.06 24.83 -17.29
C GLU A 630 21.39 25.18 -17.98
N ALA A 631 22.48 25.24 -17.22
CA ALA A 631 23.81 25.45 -17.78
C ALA A 631 24.30 24.28 -18.65
N ALA A 632 23.85 23.05 -18.35
CA ALA A 632 24.23 21.86 -19.09
C ALA A 632 23.30 21.60 -20.31
N ASN A 633 22.01 21.70 -20.09
CA ASN A 633 20.98 21.54 -21.12
C ASN A 633 19.65 22.15 -20.65
N PRO A 634 19.18 23.26 -21.25
CA PRO A 634 17.95 23.92 -20.85
C PRO A 634 16.68 23.09 -21.11
N ASP A 635 16.75 22.07 -21.97
CA ASP A 635 15.65 21.16 -22.29
C ASP A 635 15.60 19.94 -21.35
N MET A 636 16.54 19.83 -20.42
CA MET A 636 16.54 18.75 -19.41
C MET A 636 15.58 19.07 -18.29
N ASP A 637 14.64 18.17 -18.05
CA ASP A 637 13.64 18.32 -16.99
C ASP A 637 14.27 18.15 -15.59
N LEU A 638 13.75 18.87 -14.60
CA LEU A 638 13.95 18.60 -13.18
C LEU A 638 12.65 18.06 -12.58
N GLU A 639 12.73 16.88 -11.99
CA GLU A 639 11.63 16.26 -11.24
C GLU A 639 11.99 16.18 -9.76
N ILE A 640 10.99 16.40 -8.90
CA ILE A 640 11.05 16.04 -7.48
C ILE A 640 9.95 15.07 -7.13
N ASN A 641 10.28 14.01 -6.35
CA ASN A 641 9.28 13.18 -5.74
C ASN A 641 9.33 13.32 -4.21
N PHE A 642 8.16 13.31 -3.57
CA PHE A 642 8.03 13.70 -2.18
C PHE A 642 6.78 13.08 -1.53
N ASP A 643 6.75 13.08 -0.19
CA ASP A 643 5.59 12.67 0.59
C ASP A 643 4.45 13.66 0.45
N CYS A 644 3.27 13.20 0.03
CA CYS A 644 2.13 14.07 -0.26
C CYS A 644 1.52 14.70 1.01
N ASP A 645 1.72 14.14 2.19
CA ASP A 645 1.16 14.63 3.45
C ASP A 645 2.14 15.53 4.21
N ASP A 646 3.45 15.22 4.18
CA ASP A 646 4.44 15.81 5.09
C ASP A 646 5.57 16.59 4.39
N TYR A 647 5.44 16.88 3.08
CA TYR A 647 6.52 17.53 2.31
C TYR A 647 7.04 18.83 2.94
N LYS A 648 6.18 19.70 3.49
CA LYS A 648 6.59 20.94 4.13
C LYS A 648 7.44 20.72 5.39
N LYS A 649 7.11 19.69 6.18
CA LYS A 649 7.90 19.30 7.36
C LYS A 649 9.31 18.82 7.01
N HIS A 650 9.50 18.43 5.76
CA HIS A 650 10.78 17.98 5.21
C HIS A 650 11.56 19.09 4.49
N GLY A 651 11.11 20.34 4.59
CA GLY A 651 11.75 21.49 4.00
C GLY A 651 11.32 21.80 2.56
N LEU A 652 10.27 21.17 2.04
CA LEU A 652 9.77 21.42 0.69
C LEU A 652 8.58 22.40 0.75
N ASP A 653 8.83 23.69 0.54
CA ASP A 653 7.77 24.66 0.27
C ASP A 653 7.33 24.55 -1.20
N LEU A 654 6.45 23.59 -1.46
CA LEU A 654 6.03 23.26 -2.82
C LEU A 654 5.43 24.47 -3.58
N PRO A 655 4.55 25.32 -2.96
CA PRO A 655 4.11 26.57 -3.59
C PRO A 655 5.26 27.47 -4.01
N ALA A 656 6.27 27.69 -3.15
CA ALA A 656 7.42 28.53 -3.46
C ALA A 656 8.32 27.92 -4.56
N ILE A 657 8.54 26.60 -4.53
CA ILE A 657 9.31 25.85 -5.55
C ILE A 657 8.65 25.99 -6.93
N LEU A 658 7.33 25.80 -6.99
CA LEU A 658 6.55 25.91 -8.23
C LEU A 658 6.48 27.36 -8.74
N ALA A 659 6.23 28.33 -7.85
CA ALA A 659 6.19 29.75 -8.21
C ALA A 659 7.55 30.27 -8.74
N ALA A 660 8.65 29.72 -8.23
CA ALA A 660 9.99 30.03 -8.74
C ALA A 660 10.33 29.30 -10.06
N GLY A 661 9.45 28.44 -10.58
CA GLY A 661 9.66 27.72 -11.85
C GLY A 661 10.84 26.76 -11.81
N LEU A 662 11.11 26.13 -10.67
CA LEU A 662 12.30 25.30 -10.50
C LEU A 662 12.14 23.90 -11.06
N VAL A 663 10.92 23.37 -11.15
CA VAL A 663 10.65 21.99 -11.54
C VAL A 663 9.75 21.91 -12.76
N ASP A 664 9.95 20.89 -13.57
CA ASP A 664 9.16 20.56 -14.77
C ASP A 664 8.21 19.38 -14.51
N MET A 665 8.51 18.58 -13.48
CA MET A 665 7.70 17.44 -13.06
C MET A 665 7.67 17.33 -11.54
N ILE A 666 6.53 16.89 -11.01
CA ILE A 666 6.36 16.53 -9.61
C ILE A 666 5.75 15.12 -9.49
N SER A 667 6.23 14.36 -8.53
CA SER A 667 5.72 13.03 -8.22
C SER A 667 5.37 12.93 -6.74
N PRO A 668 4.19 13.45 -6.34
CA PRO A 668 3.68 13.22 -4.99
C PRO A 668 3.42 11.73 -4.77
N GLY A 669 3.67 11.24 -3.59
CA GLY A 669 3.45 9.84 -3.26
C GLY A 669 3.30 9.61 -1.77
N ILE A 670 2.95 8.39 -1.40
CA ILE A 670 2.90 7.95 -0.01
C ILE A 670 3.87 6.79 0.14
N TYR A 671 4.72 6.85 1.17
CA TYR A 671 5.71 5.81 1.41
C TYR A 671 5.16 4.72 2.34
N MET A 672 5.30 3.45 1.95
CA MET A 672 5.00 2.25 2.75
C MET A 672 3.60 2.21 3.39
N THR A 673 2.57 2.59 2.68
CA THR A 673 1.19 2.69 3.20
C THR A 673 0.35 1.41 3.12
N GLY A 674 0.96 0.26 2.92
CA GLY A 674 0.18 -0.97 2.77
C GLY A 674 -0.76 -0.91 1.56
N GLU A 675 -2.04 -1.11 1.78
CA GLU A 675 -3.05 -1.15 0.70
C GLU A 675 -3.54 0.24 0.26
N LYS A 676 -3.42 1.25 1.13
CA LYS A 676 -3.85 2.61 0.79
C LYS A 676 -2.84 3.24 -0.18
N LYS A 677 -3.14 3.18 -1.45
CA LYS A 677 -2.29 3.73 -2.53
C LYS A 677 -2.82 5.03 -3.14
N TYR A 678 -4.09 5.30 -2.97
CA TYR A 678 -4.72 6.52 -3.45
C TYR A 678 -4.62 7.67 -2.44
N PHE A 679 -4.42 8.88 -2.95
CA PHE A 679 -4.47 10.14 -2.23
C PHE A 679 -5.03 11.24 -3.15
N PRO A 680 -5.67 12.32 -2.64
CA PRO A 680 -6.20 13.38 -3.47
C PRO A 680 -5.08 14.10 -4.25
N LEU A 681 -5.22 14.18 -5.57
CA LEU A 681 -4.23 14.85 -6.45
C LEU A 681 -4.56 16.32 -6.71
N GLN A 682 -5.81 16.71 -6.57
CA GLN A 682 -6.30 18.06 -6.87
C GLN A 682 -5.47 19.19 -6.25
N PRO A 683 -5.02 19.12 -4.96
CA PRO A 683 -4.18 20.19 -4.39
C PRO A 683 -2.88 20.41 -5.16
N PHE A 684 -2.26 19.36 -5.67
CA PHE A 684 -1.01 19.44 -6.44
C PHE A 684 -1.25 19.99 -7.85
N VAL A 685 -2.37 19.61 -8.47
CA VAL A 685 -2.81 20.16 -9.77
C VAL A 685 -3.02 21.68 -9.68
N GLU A 686 -3.71 22.13 -8.63
CA GLU A 686 -3.95 23.57 -8.40
C GLU A 686 -2.65 24.36 -8.12
N MET A 687 -1.70 23.76 -7.42
CA MET A 687 -0.39 24.35 -7.18
C MET A 687 0.43 24.40 -8.47
N ALA A 688 0.47 23.31 -9.23
CA ALA A 688 1.20 23.21 -10.50
C ALA A 688 0.68 24.20 -11.54
N ALA A 689 -0.63 24.45 -11.59
CA ALA A 689 -1.25 25.42 -12.49
C ALA A 689 -0.79 26.88 -12.27
N LYS A 690 -0.23 27.18 -11.09
CA LYS A 690 0.32 28.52 -10.76
C LYS A 690 1.81 28.66 -11.11
N SER A 691 2.45 27.60 -11.57
CA SER A 691 3.86 27.63 -11.98
C SER A 691 4.03 28.39 -13.30
N PRO A 692 5.12 29.16 -13.47
CA PRO A 692 5.45 29.75 -14.77
C PRO A 692 5.90 28.74 -15.82
N ARG A 693 6.21 27.49 -15.38
CA ARG A 693 6.52 26.35 -16.24
C ARG A 693 5.31 25.42 -16.33
N LYS A 694 5.17 24.71 -17.45
CA LYS A 694 4.20 23.61 -17.54
C LYS A 694 4.72 22.42 -16.75
N VAL A 695 4.17 22.21 -15.57
CA VAL A 695 4.56 21.11 -14.67
C VAL A 695 3.68 19.89 -14.93
N LYS A 696 4.31 18.72 -15.15
CA LYS A 696 3.63 17.43 -15.24
C LYS A 696 3.56 16.76 -13.88
N ILE A 697 2.50 15.97 -13.66
CA ILE A 697 2.23 15.32 -12.39
C ILE A 697 2.16 13.80 -12.58
N PHE A 698 3.10 13.08 -11.99
CA PHE A 698 3.18 11.61 -12.02
C PHE A 698 3.10 11.05 -10.59
N PRO A 699 1.91 10.78 -10.04
CA PRO A 699 1.79 10.16 -8.73
C PRO A 699 2.67 8.94 -8.57
N ARG A 700 3.46 8.91 -7.49
CA ARG A 700 4.37 7.81 -7.20
C ARG A 700 3.68 6.75 -6.36
N ILE A 701 3.70 5.52 -6.84
CA ILE A 701 3.04 4.37 -6.23
C ILE A 701 4.08 3.30 -5.90
N GLU A 702 4.13 2.86 -4.65
CA GLU A 702 4.88 1.66 -4.28
C GLU A 702 4.26 0.43 -4.93
N ALA A 703 5.07 -0.33 -5.65
CA ALA A 703 4.61 -1.54 -6.32
C ALA A 703 4.36 -2.70 -5.36
N THR A 704 4.89 -2.63 -4.15
CA THR A 704 4.64 -3.61 -3.11
C THR A 704 3.70 -3.06 -2.05
N ILE A 705 2.87 -3.92 -1.49
CA ILE A 705 2.06 -3.58 -0.32
C ILE A 705 2.93 -3.56 0.93
N GLN A 706 3.97 -4.36 0.94
CA GLN A 706 5.06 -4.31 1.89
C GLN A 706 6.38 -4.18 1.14
N GLY A 707 6.89 -2.96 1.02
CA GLY A 707 8.20 -2.70 0.44
C GLY A 707 9.30 -2.97 1.47
N GLN A 708 9.73 -4.21 1.62
CA GLN A 708 10.80 -4.56 2.55
C GLN A 708 11.79 -5.50 1.89
N ASP A 709 13.07 -5.20 2.10
CA ASP A 709 14.15 -6.12 1.76
C ASP A 709 14.06 -7.35 2.69
N PRO A 710 14.54 -8.53 2.24
CA PRO A 710 14.55 -9.70 3.10
C PRO A 710 15.37 -9.45 4.36
N THR A 711 14.85 -9.90 5.49
CA THR A 711 15.61 -9.92 6.74
C THR A 711 16.61 -11.09 6.72
N PRO A 712 17.69 -11.08 7.52
CA PRO A 712 18.59 -12.22 7.61
C PRO A 712 17.90 -13.55 7.95
N ASP A 713 16.80 -13.52 8.68
CA ASP A 713 16.03 -14.72 9.02
C ASP A 713 15.17 -15.19 7.84
N GLU A 714 14.65 -14.25 7.04
CA GLU A 714 13.97 -14.55 5.78
C GLU A 714 14.95 -15.10 4.74
N GLU A 715 16.14 -14.53 4.64
CA GLU A 715 17.20 -15.04 3.76
C GLU A 715 17.66 -16.43 4.13
N LYS A 716 17.73 -16.74 5.42
CA LYS A 716 18.03 -18.08 5.94
C LYS A 716 16.84 -19.04 5.81
N GLY A 717 15.70 -18.58 5.34
CA GLY A 717 14.48 -19.37 5.21
C GLY A 717 13.84 -19.76 6.56
N LEU A 718 14.25 -19.12 7.65
CA LEU A 718 13.69 -19.36 8.98
C LEU A 718 12.30 -18.76 9.13
N ILE A 719 12.02 -17.69 8.36
CA ILE A 719 10.71 -17.02 8.30
C ILE A 719 10.31 -16.86 6.84
N LYS A 720 9.11 -17.32 6.49
CA LYS A 720 8.51 -17.03 5.19
C LYS A 720 7.59 -15.82 5.32
N VAL A 721 7.99 -14.69 4.79
CA VAL A 721 7.09 -13.55 4.59
C VAL A 721 6.50 -13.63 3.19
N LYS A 722 5.18 -13.62 3.11
CA LYS A 722 4.49 -13.53 1.84
C LYS A 722 4.38 -12.05 1.45
N ARG A 723 5.19 -11.62 0.49
CA ARG A 723 5.10 -10.28 -0.08
C ARG A 723 3.96 -10.21 -1.08
N ARG A 724 3.19 -9.13 -0.98
CA ARG A 724 2.11 -8.85 -1.92
C ARG A 724 2.50 -7.65 -2.78
N ASN A 725 2.26 -7.77 -4.07
CA ASN A 725 2.45 -6.68 -5.02
C ASN A 725 1.12 -6.05 -5.38
N VAL A 726 1.15 -4.79 -5.71
CA VAL A 726 0.02 -4.09 -6.35
C VAL A 726 -0.29 -4.81 -7.66
N SER A 727 -1.53 -5.21 -7.86
CA SER A 727 -1.93 -5.89 -9.10
C SER A 727 -1.95 -4.92 -10.29
N ASP A 728 -1.85 -5.46 -11.51
CA ASP A 728 -1.98 -4.66 -12.73
C ASP A 728 -3.34 -3.95 -12.80
N ASN A 729 -4.39 -4.57 -12.28
CA ASN A 729 -5.72 -3.97 -12.21
C ASN A 729 -5.78 -2.80 -11.23
N MET A 730 -5.12 -2.90 -10.08
CA MET A 730 -4.98 -1.76 -9.15
C MET A 730 -4.20 -0.60 -9.78
N PHE A 731 -3.12 -0.88 -10.52
CA PHE A 731 -2.39 0.17 -11.24
C PHE A 731 -3.24 0.85 -12.30
N LYS A 732 -3.99 0.09 -13.10
CA LYS A 732 -4.91 0.64 -14.10
C LYS A 732 -5.97 1.53 -13.45
N LYS A 733 -6.57 1.06 -12.35
CA LYS A 733 -7.54 1.84 -11.59
C LYS A 733 -6.96 3.12 -11.03
N LEU A 734 -5.81 3.06 -10.35
CA LEU A 734 -5.12 4.23 -9.81
C LEU A 734 -4.78 5.23 -10.91
N PHE A 735 -4.36 4.74 -12.08
CA PHE A 735 -4.12 5.63 -13.21
C PHE A 735 -5.41 6.36 -13.65
N ILE A 736 -6.53 5.65 -13.76
CA ILE A 736 -7.82 6.25 -14.14
C ILE A 736 -8.22 7.31 -13.12
N ASP A 737 -8.15 6.99 -11.84
CA ASP A 737 -8.53 7.89 -10.75
C ASP A 737 -7.66 9.16 -10.76
N PHE A 738 -6.33 9.02 -10.79
CA PHE A 738 -5.41 10.17 -10.81
C PHE A 738 -5.50 10.97 -12.11
N HIS A 739 -5.72 10.31 -13.25
CA HIS A 739 -5.88 11.00 -14.53
C HIS A 739 -7.17 11.83 -14.58
N ALA A 740 -8.25 11.34 -13.97
CA ALA A 740 -9.50 12.09 -13.83
C ALA A 740 -9.32 13.37 -12.97
N GLU A 741 -8.37 13.36 -12.03
CA GLU A 741 -8.02 14.52 -11.22
C GLU A 741 -6.98 15.47 -11.87
N GLY A 742 -6.46 15.13 -13.04
CA GLY A 742 -5.50 15.97 -13.78
C GLY A 742 -4.05 15.47 -13.73
N GLY A 743 -3.81 14.24 -13.32
CA GLY A 743 -2.50 13.59 -13.41
C GLY A 743 -2.12 13.23 -14.85
N ASP A 744 -0.85 13.40 -15.20
CA ASP A 744 -0.31 13.07 -16.52
C ASP A 744 0.02 11.58 -16.69
N GLY A 745 0.25 10.86 -15.60
CA GLY A 745 0.62 9.45 -15.64
C GLY A 745 0.78 8.83 -14.26
N LEU A 746 1.57 7.76 -14.18
CA LEU A 746 2.00 7.11 -12.94
C LEU A 746 3.51 6.92 -12.91
N ARG A 747 4.05 6.88 -11.70
CA ARG A 747 5.44 6.50 -11.40
C ARG A 747 5.48 5.33 -10.42
N PRO A 748 5.30 4.07 -10.88
CA PRO A 748 5.46 2.90 -10.02
C PRO A 748 6.92 2.74 -9.55
N PHE A 749 7.12 2.58 -8.26
CA PHE A 749 8.44 2.27 -7.69
C PHE A 749 8.69 0.77 -7.76
N ASN A 750 9.74 0.36 -8.48
CA ASN A 750 10.13 -1.04 -8.70
C ASN A 750 8.97 -1.95 -9.16
N GLY A 751 8.07 -1.43 -9.97
CA GLY A 751 6.89 -2.17 -10.39
C GLY A 751 6.24 -1.64 -11.66
N GLY A 752 5.04 -2.11 -11.93
CA GLY A 752 4.36 -1.80 -13.19
C GLY A 752 5.06 -2.50 -14.36
N GLY A 753 5.05 -3.83 -14.36
CA GLY A 753 5.71 -4.63 -15.42
C GLY A 753 5.30 -4.22 -16.84
N PRO A 754 6.00 -4.71 -17.89
CA PRO A 754 5.77 -4.28 -19.27
C PRO A 754 4.31 -4.43 -19.73
N ALA A 755 3.61 -5.47 -19.28
CA ALA A 755 2.20 -5.70 -19.61
C ALA A 755 1.29 -4.61 -19.03
N CYS A 756 1.51 -4.26 -17.75
CA CYS A 756 0.78 -3.18 -17.08
C CYS A 756 1.08 -1.82 -17.73
N ALA A 757 2.35 -1.54 -18.02
CA ALA A 757 2.78 -0.31 -18.69
C ALA A 757 2.14 -0.17 -20.09
N SER A 758 2.11 -1.26 -20.87
CA SER A 758 1.45 -1.32 -22.18
C SER A 758 -0.07 -1.04 -22.06
N ALA A 759 -0.73 -1.66 -21.07
CA ALA A 759 -2.15 -1.47 -20.86
C ALA A 759 -2.50 -0.02 -20.49
N ILE A 760 -1.73 0.60 -19.61
CA ILE A 760 -1.94 2.00 -19.19
C ILE A 760 -1.63 2.97 -20.34
N SER A 761 -0.61 2.68 -21.13
CA SER A 761 -0.26 3.51 -22.29
C SER A 761 -1.24 3.39 -23.46
N ASN A 762 -2.14 2.41 -23.45
CA ASN A 762 -3.15 2.19 -24.48
C ASN A 762 -4.53 2.67 -24.00
N ARG A 763 -5.00 3.79 -24.52
CA ARG A 763 -6.28 4.40 -24.12
C ARG A 763 -7.50 3.54 -24.46
N SER A 764 -7.48 2.81 -25.57
CA SER A 764 -8.55 1.88 -25.91
C SER A 764 -8.64 0.73 -24.90
N THR A 765 -7.49 0.14 -24.54
CA THR A 765 -7.42 -0.91 -23.52
C THR A 765 -7.89 -0.40 -22.15
N LEU A 766 -7.50 0.81 -21.75
CA LEU A 766 -7.97 1.39 -20.49
C LEU A 766 -9.48 1.62 -20.48
N LYS A 767 -10.04 2.05 -21.59
CA LYS A 767 -11.50 2.25 -21.67
C LYS A 767 -12.26 0.93 -21.62
N VAL A 768 -11.74 -0.13 -22.27
CA VAL A 768 -12.27 -1.49 -22.11
C VAL A 768 -12.17 -1.95 -20.66
N PHE A 769 -11.04 -1.72 -20.01
CA PHE A 769 -10.87 -2.03 -18.61
C PHE A 769 -11.87 -1.30 -17.71
N GLU A 770 -12.05 0.00 -17.92
CA GLU A 770 -12.97 0.83 -17.13
C GLU A 770 -14.43 0.32 -17.24
N LEU A 771 -14.86 -0.08 -18.44
CA LEU A 771 -16.23 -0.49 -18.69
C LEU A 771 -16.52 -1.95 -18.30
N PHE A 772 -15.57 -2.85 -18.50
CA PHE A 772 -15.82 -4.29 -18.40
C PHE A 772 -15.03 -4.98 -17.30
N GLU A 773 -13.79 -4.56 -17.02
CA GLU A 773 -12.94 -5.22 -16.05
C GLU A 773 -12.98 -4.52 -14.68
N MET A 774 -13.02 -3.18 -14.63
CA MET A 774 -13.03 -2.45 -13.37
C MET A 774 -14.24 -2.77 -12.46
N PRO A 775 -15.44 -3.08 -12.99
CA PRO A 775 -16.56 -3.55 -12.19
C PRO A 775 -16.43 -4.97 -11.64
N LEU A 776 -15.33 -5.68 -11.90
CA LEU A 776 -15.11 -7.04 -11.40
C LEU A 776 -14.63 -7.02 -9.95
N LEU A 777 -14.84 -8.11 -9.25
CA LEU A 777 -14.36 -8.30 -7.90
C LEU A 777 -13.75 -9.69 -7.72
N ASP A 778 -12.88 -9.80 -6.75
CA ASP A 778 -12.32 -11.06 -6.30
C ASP A 778 -12.54 -11.24 -4.79
N VAL A 779 -12.62 -12.46 -4.35
CA VAL A 779 -12.77 -12.84 -2.94
C VAL A 779 -11.77 -13.91 -2.58
N ARG A 780 -11.18 -13.77 -1.42
CA ARG A 780 -10.28 -14.78 -0.88
C ARG A 780 -11.10 -15.94 -0.33
N CYS A 781 -10.85 -17.10 -0.86
CA CYS A 781 -11.49 -18.34 -0.41
C CYS A 781 -10.47 -19.23 0.26
N LYS A 782 -10.82 -19.84 1.39
CA LYS A 782 -10.08 -20.98 1.91
C LYS A 782 -10.77 -22.24 1.44
N VAL A 783 -10.13 -23.02 0.58
CA VAL A 783 -10.57 -24.38 0.32
C VAL A 783 -10.29 -25.20 1.58
N LYS A 784 -11.36 -25.66 2.22
CA LYS A 784 -11.26 -26.63 3.31
C LYS A 784 -11.15 -28.02 2.74
#